data_0198ef2859d6f8ed6ba5c37949200fc9
#
_entry.id   0198ef2859d6f8ed6ba5c37949200fc9
#
_cell.length_a   1.000
_cell.length_b   1.000
_cell.length_c   1.000
_cell.angle_alpha   90.00
_cell.angle_beta   90.00
_cell.angle_gamma   90.00
#
_symmetry.space_group_name_H-M   'P 1'
#
loop_
_entity.id
_entity.type
_entity.pdbx_description
1 polymer ?
#
loop_
_entity_poly.entity_id
_entity_poly.type
_entity_poly.pdbx_seq_one_letter_code
_entity_poly.pdbx_strand_id
1 'polypeptide(L)'
;MFTAKRKWALIFLPLVAVSALSAGDPPVDRYGQAVGEDWPGKIRSDDELRADAARERTTLKDCTLDRTRYDRYGGALENTAFPSNGWFRLQEIAGRWWFVTPEGHRYFMQGMDSINWNEGGYSTPLEDPSAPGVQRAEFTELPPKADFPNAYRLYRRVNFLAANLQRKYGTNFPERIDAVTLRRLRQWGFNSTAKWGWGAKLPDVPYIEDCGLQGVARIGRAIDPYAETFSEIAERSVAQVCQRRCGDRFLIAYACENENGWSAKTIAEILQLGETSAAKRALLDFISARHGRPGAPWGLADAQITELMKRPLDAASLKQEEVDAFMLASSERYHRILRGLFKKHDPDHLFMGAAHCPWQALPWIEGCTREVDFVGLNTYDIAADWMDELQPCFRNWEKPYAVLEYSFVTASRGYRRYNSRNTVRSEEARGLAFRHFSEHEAAKPECVGLGYFIYWDQPVTRRSLPDGESYNFGLVNPCDQPYAAMLGPVRESNRRQFAVHAGATQPFALSDPLALVRTPSENALWAPFLPKSGSGKIGPDSTRAAYFNNREVRLKIGTDDVARPGCYAVGVIAAPTATGFTHVSAIVYHWSKATEQDLARFFQLEESADNVNYRPVPLRFERTADTVFREYRMTPATPLRADTRYVRVSLKTTKTTPLWANQLGPMDVR
;
A
#
# COMPACT_ATOMS: atom_id res chain seq x y z
N MET A 1 5.32 -8.78 33.35
CA MET A 1 5.01 -10.22 33.22
C MET A 1 3.56 -10.34 32.78
N PHE A 2 3.31 -10.22 31.46
CA PHE A 2 1.99 -10.41 30.88
C PHE A 2 2.10 -11.46 29.76
N THR A 3 1.68 -12.66 30.08
CA THR A 3 1.56 -13.76 29.15
C THR A 3 0.20 -13.64 28.43
N ALA A 4 0.13 -12.86 27.37
CA ALA A 4 -0.99 -12.93 26.43
C ALA A 4 -0.62 -13.92 25.32
N LYS A 5 -0.93 -15.19 25.51
CA LYS A 5 -0.90 -16.21 24.45
C LYS A 5 -2.02 -15.90 23.45
N ARG A 6 -1.76 -15.07 22.44
CA ARG A 6 -2.56 -15.02 21.22
C ARG A 6 -1.81 -15.74 20.13
N LYS A 7 -2.38 -16.82 19.66
CA LYS A 7 -1.94 -17.54 18.46
C LYS A 7 -2.15 -16.62 17.25
N TRP A 8 -1.07 -16.12 16.68
CA TRP A 8 -1.06 -15.50 15.36
C TRP A 8 -1.30 -16.60 14.33
N ALA A 9 -2.45 -16.59 13.69
CA ALA A 9 -2.69 -17.45 12.54
C ALA A 9 -1.93 -16.86 11.35
N LEU A 10 -0.92 -17.57 10.90
CA LEU A 10 -0.15 -17.30 9.68
C LEU A 10 -1.09 -17.28 8.47
N ILE A 11 -1.30 -16.10 7.89
CA ILE A 11 -1.97 -15.97 6.59
C ILE A 11 -0.92 -16.20 5.51
N PHE A 12 -0.83 -17.42 5.04
CA PHE A 12 -0.07 -17.78 3.84
C PHE A 12 -0.79 -17.24 2.60
N LEU A 13 -0.22 -16.27 1.93
CA LEU A 13 -0.57 -15.90 0.57
C LEU A 13 0.46 -16.47 -0.38
N PRO A 14 0.16 -17.48 -1.17
CA PRO A 14 1.05 -17.87 -2.26
C PRO A 14 1.05 -16.77 -3.31
N LEU A 15 2.19 -16.09 -3.48
CA LEU A 15 2.45 -15.25 -4.64
C LEU A 15 2.73 -16.16 -5.84
N VAL A 16 1.68 -16.71 -6.43
CA VAL A 16 1.72 -17.06 -7.83
C VAL A 16 1.56 -15.74 -8.57
N ALA A 17 2.57 -15.32 -9.31
CA ALA A 17 2.44 -14.28 -10.31
C ALA A 17 1.52 -14.82 -11.42
N VAL A 18 0.23 -14.86 -11.14
CA VAL A 18 -0.81 -15.02 -12.15
C VAL A 18 -1.16 -13.60 -12.53
N SER A 19 -0.77 -13.19 -13.72
CA SER A 19 -1.39 -12.06 -14.40
C SER A 19 -2.90 -12.24 -14.31
N ALA A 20 -3.50 -11.57 -13.34
CA ALA A 20 -4.94 -11.51 -13.23
C ALA A 20 -5.43 -10.73 -14.44
N LEU A 21 -5.97 -11.40 -15.43
CA LEU A 21 -6.89 -10.81 -16.37
C LEU A 21 -8.14 -10.44 -15.57
N SER A 22 -8.09 -9.29 -14.89
CA SER A 22 -9.28 -8.57 -14.46
C SER A 22 -10.10 -8.21 -15.69
N ALA A 23 -11.37 -7.91 -15.55
CA ALA A 23 -12.10 -7.15 -16.57
C ALA A 23 -11.15 -6.09 -17.14
N GLY A 24 -10.93 -6.09 -18.47
CA GLY A 24 -9.85 -5.32 -19.10
C GLY A 24 -9.80 -3.90 -18.58
N ASP A 25 -8.63 -3.31 -18.53
CA ASP A 25 -8.52 -1.90 -18.15
C ASP A 25 -9.47 -1.08 -19.01
N PRO A 26 -10.11 -0.03 -18.51
CA PRO A 26 -11.08 0.73 -19.28
C PRO A 26 -10.37 1.42 -20.47
N PRO A 27 -11.04 1.58 -21.63
CA PRO A 27 -10.54 2.42 -22.70
C PRO A 27 -10.26 3.83 -22.19
N VAL A 28 -9.12 4.40 -22.61
CA VAL A 28 -8.71 5.76 -22.24
C VAL A 28 -8.55 6.65 -23.49
N ASP A 29 -8.88 7.93 -23.29
CA ASP A 29 -8.73 8.96 -24.30
C ASP A 29 -7.26 9.45 -24.43
N ARG A 30 -7.03 10.45 -25.28
CA ARG A 30 -5.71 11.09 -25.51
C ARG A 30 -5.08 11.73 -24.26
N TYR A 31 -5.86 11.93 -23.20
CA TYR A 31 -5.42 12.46 -21.91
C TYR A 31 -5.19 11.34 -20.87
N GLY A 32 -5.41 10.08 -21.22
CA GLY A 32 -5.33 8.94 -20.31
C GLY A 32 -6.51 8.83 -19.36
N GLN A 33 -7.63 9.50 -19.64
CA GLN A 33 -8.87 9.46 -18.87
C GLN A 33 -9.79 8.35 -19.39
N ALA A 34 -10.51 7.65 -18.50
CA ALA A 34 -11.48 6.63 -18.89
C ALA A 34 -12.58 7.20 -19.80
N VAL A 35 -12.82 6.56 -20.96
CA VAL A 35 -13.81 7.02 -21.95
C VAL A 35 -15.24 6.80 -21.47
N GLY A 36 -15.51 5.67 -20.83
CA GLY A 36 -16.87 5.24 -20.45
C GLY A 36 -17.47 5.95 -19.23
N GLU A 37 -16.75 6.89 -18.61
CA GLU A 37 -17.20 7.61 -17.44
C GLU A 37 -17.09 9.12 -17.66
N ASP A 38 -18.01 9.87 -17.07
CA ASP A 38 -17.97 11.34 -17.08
C ASP A 38 -17.96 11.89 -15.64
N TRP A 39 -17.32 13.03 -15.44
CA TRP A 39 -17.23 13.71 -14.16
C TRP A 39 -17.02 15.21 -14.33
N PRO A 40 -17.40 16.03 -13.34
CA PRO A 40 -17.11 17.46 -13.35
C PRO A 40 -15.62 17.74 -13.49
N GLY A 41 -15.23 18.52 -14.49
CA GLY A 41 -13.84 18.88 -14.77
C GLY A 41 -13.04 17.83 -15.57
N LYS A 42 -13.66 16.80 -16.14
CA LYS A 42 -13.02 15.92 -17.13
C LYS A 42 -12.53 16.75 -18.31
N ILE A 43 -11.26 16.64 -18.64
CA ILE A 43 -10.63 17.40 -19.75
C ILE A 43 -11.09 16.88 -21.10
N ARG A 44 -11.50 17.80 -21.96
CA ARG A 44 -12.01 17.51 -23.33
C ARG A 44 -11.19 18.21 -24.42
N SER A 45 -10.40 19.24 -24.03
CA SER A 45 -9.55 19.99 -24.97
C SER A 45 -8.26 20.48 -24.32
N ASP A 46 -7.25 20.74 -25.17
CA ASP A 46 -5.98 21.32 -24.72
C ASP A 46 -6.17 22.74 -24.17
N ASP A 47 -7.19 23.47 -24.67
CA ASP A 47 -7.52 24.81 -24.17
C ASP A 47 -8.06 24.77 -22.74
N GLU A 48 -8.81 23.74 -22.38
CA GLU A 48 -9.25 23.54 -20.98
C GLU A 48 -8.05 23.33 -20.05
N LEU A 49 -7.03 22.55 -20.46
CA LEU A 49 -5.79 22.39 -19.69
C LEU A 49 -5.05 23.72 -19.50
N ARG A 50 -4.94 24.52 -20.57
CA ARG A 50 -4.28 25.84 -20.52
C ARG A 50 -5.06 26.83 -19.64
N ALA A 51 -6.38 26.83 -19.76
CA ALA A 51 -7.25 27.64 -18.91
C ALA A 51 -7.14 27.24 -17.44
N ASP A 52 -7.02 25.96 -17.14
CA ASP A 52 -6.80 25.44 -15.78
C ASP A 52 -5.48 25.97 -15.20
N ALA A 53 -4.37 25.89 -15.96
CA ALA A 53 -3.09 26.47 -15.56
C ALA A 53 -3.16 27.99 -15.30
N ALA A 54 -3.93 28.71 -16.11
CA ALA A 54 -4.09 30.15 -15.95
C ALA A 54 -4.87 30.51 -14.67
N ARG A 55 -5.95 29.77 -14.36
CA ARG A 55 -6.71 29.92 -13.12
C ARG A 55 -5.85 29.64 -11.89
N GLU A 56 -5.15 28.52 -11.90
CA GLU A 56 -4.33 28.11 -10.78
C GLU A 56 -3.19 29.10 -10.47
N ARG A 57 -2.58 29.69 -11.50
CA ARG A 57 -1.51 30.69 -11.34
C ARG A 57 -1.94 31.87 -10.47
N THR A 58 -3.20 32.27 -10.48
CA THR A 58 -3.70 33.38 -9.65
C THR A 58 -3.78 33.02 -8.18
N THR A 59 -3.96 31.74 -7.84
CA THR A 59 -4.11 31.26 -6.47
C THR A 59 -2.80 30.81 -5.80
N LEU A 60 -1.78 30.48 -6.61
CA LEU A 60 -0.49 29.99 -6.12
C LEU A 60 0.62 31.04 -6.04
N LYS A 61 0.35 32.33 -6.36
CA LYS A 61 1.42 33.32 -6.57
C LYS A 61 2.27 33.64 -5.35
N ASP A 62 1.72 33.61 -4.16
CA ASP A 62 2.40 34.04 -2.92
C ASP A 62 2.63 32.88 -1.92
N CYS A 63 2.73 31.63 -2.42
CA CYS A 63 2.92 30.44 -1.58
C CYS A 63 4.41 30.22 -1.27
N THR A 64 4.93 30.90 -0.26
CA THR A 64 6.28 30.74 0.28
C THR A 64 6.24 30.21 1.71
N LEU A 65 7.37 29.69 2.20
CA LEU A 65 7.49 29.31 3.61
C LEU A 65 7.43 30.57 4.49
N ASP A 66 6.51 30.58 5.45
CA ASP A 66 6.38 31.70 6.41
C ASP A 66 7.57 31.70 7.39
N ARG A 67 8.54 32.55 7.09
CA ARG A 67 9.79 32.71 7.87
C ARG A 67 9.59 33.40 9.22
N THR A 68 8.41 33.88 9.51
CA THR A 68 8.07 34.40 10.85
C THR A 68 7.64 33.28 11.81
N ARG A 69 7.25 32.13 11.28
CA ARG A 69 6.78 30.97 12.04
C ARG A 69 7.70 29.75 11.96
N TYR A 70 8.51 29.68 10.91
CA TYR A 70 9.35 28.51 10.63
C TYR A 70 10.78 28.90 10.31
N ASP A 71 11.73 28.09 10.74
CA ASP A 71 13.11 28.16 10.30
C ASP A 71 13.25 27.78 8.81
N ARG A 72 14.48 27.81 8.29
CA ARG A 72 14.76 27.46 6.89
C ARG A 72 14.29 26.07 6.50
N TYR A 73 14.31 25.14 7.43
CA TYR A 73 13.99 23.72 7.23
C TYR A 73 12.51 23.37 7.57
N GLY A 74 11.72 24.35 7.97
CA GLY A 74 10.32 24.19 8.36
C GLY A 74 10.11 23.82 9.84
N GLY A 75 11.16 23.93 10.66
CA GLY A 75 11.07 23.80 12.13
C GLY A 75 10.33 24.97 12.75
N ALA A 76 9.52 24.73 13.77
CA ALA A 76 8.68 25.75 14.40
C ALA A 76 9.46 26.70 15.30
N LEU A 77 9.35 28.01 15.06
CA LEU A 77 10.04 29.08 15.84
C LEU A 77 9.36 29.40 17.17
N GLU A 78 8.36 28.64 17.61
CA GLU A 78 7.57 28.95 18.82
C GLU A 78 8.33 28.82 20.13
N ASN A 79 9.47 28.14 20.14
CA ASN A 79 10.25 27.81 21.32
C ASN A 79 11.71 28.19 21.16
N THR A 80 12.43 28.28 22.30
CA THR A 80 13.88 28.39 22.31
C THR A 80 14.50 27.25 21.51
N ALA A 81 15.45 27.58 20.63
CA ALA A 81 16.17 26.58 19.86
C ALA A 81 16.90 25.59 20.77
N PHE A 82 16.84 24.31 20.44
CA PHE A 82 17.63 23.27 21.09
C PHE A 82 19.06 23.28 20.56
N PRO A 83 20.06 22.77 21.32
CA PRO A 83 21.41 22.66 20.81
C PRO A 83 21.44 21.98 19.46
N SER A 84 22.03 22.62 18.45
CA SER A 84 22.13 22.11 17.10
C SER A 84 23.54 21.66 16.79
N ASN A 85 23.67 20.56 16.04
CA ASN A 85 24.91 20.12 15.42
C ASN A 85 24.95 20.45 13.90
N GLY A 86 23.94 21.17 13.41
CA GLY A 86 23.82 21.55 12.00
C GLY A 86 23.19 20.47 11.11
N TRP A 87 22.65 19.40 11.66
CA TRP A 87 21.99 18.29 10.95
C TRP A 87 20.64 17.98 11.58
N PHE A 88 19.75 17.31 10.85
CA PHE A 88 18.54 16.73 11.43
C PHE A 88 18.92 15.68 12.47
N ARG A 89 18.23 15.69 13.60
CA ARG A 89 18.39 14.70 14.67
C ARG A 89 17.06 14.39 15.31
N LEU A 90 17.01 13.33 16.10
CA LEU A 90 15.86 12.95 16.91
C LEU A 90 16.08 13.34 18.37
N GLN A 91 15.02 13.80 19.00
CA GLN A 91 15.02 14.14 20.42
C GLN A 91 13.65 13.90 21.03
N GLU A 92 13.62 13.27 22.18
CA GLU A 92 12.43 13.24 23.02
C GLU A 92 12.33 14.57 23.80
N ILE A 93 11.18 15.24 23.67
CA ILE A 93 10.90 16.52 24.29
C ILE A 93 9.52 16.45 24.94
N ALA A 94 9.45 16.59 26.26
CA ALA A 94 8.23 16.49 27.06
C ALA A 94 7.44 15.18 26.81
N GLY A 95 8.16 14.05 26.73
CA GLY A 95 7.58 12.72 26.53
C GLY A 95 7.09 12.44 25.12
N ARG A 96 7.54 13.21 24.12
CA ARG A 96 7.22 13.03 22.70
C ARG A 96 8.47 13.11 21.85
N TRP A 97 8.58 12.26 20.85
CA TRP A 97 9.69 12.25 19.92
C TRP A 97 9.49 13.32 18.83
N TRP A 98 10.57 14.00 18.46
CA TRP A 98 10.59 15.02 17.41
C TRP A 98 11.83 14.87 16.54
N PHE A 99 11.68 15.17 15.27
CA PHE A 99 12.85 15.68 14.55
C PHE A 99 13.19 17.08 15.07
N VAL A 100 14.47 17.38 15.11
CA VAL A 100 15.00 18.71 15.38
C VAL A 100 15.82 19.12 14.17
N THR A 101 15.51 20.29 13.62
CA THR A 101 16.16 20.82 12.40
C THR A 101 17.63 21.14 12.62
N PRO A 102 18.41 21.37 11.53
CA PRO A 102 19.76 21.89 11.60
C PRO A 102 19.91 23.23 12.34
N GLU A 103 18.84 24.02 12.47
CA GLU A 103 18.79 25.26 13.24
C GLU A 103 18.30 25.09 14.69
N GLY A 104 17.95 23.87 15.09
CA GLY A 104 17.60 23.52 16.46
C GLY A 104 16.11 23.65 16.81
N HIS A 105 15.21 23.65 15.83
CA HIS A 105 13.78 23.77 16.09
C HIS A 105 13.05 22.45 15.92
N ARG A 106 11.95 22.28 16.68
CA ARG A 106 11.09 21.09 16.56
C ARG A 106 10.46 21.00 15.16
N TYR A 107 10.50 19.82 14.60
CA TYR A 107 9.98 19.55 13.27
C TYR A 107 9.18 18.25 13.28
N PHE A 108 7.93 18.30 12.80
CA PHE A 108 7.11 17.16 12.50
C PHE A 108 7.02 17.03 10.98
N MET A 109 7.48 15.90 10.45
CA MET A 109 7.52 15.70 9.01
C MET A 109 6.11 15.52 8.43
N GLN A 110 5.73 16.36 7.46
CA GLN A 110 4.50 16.30 6.69
C GLN A 110 4.89 16.16 5.22
N GLY A 111 5.09 14.92 4.82
CA GLY A 111 5.69 14.58 3.53
C GLY A 111 4.70 14.26 2.43
N MET A 112 5.13 14.48 1.19
CA MET A 112 4.46 14.09 -0.04
C MET A 112 5.39 13.26 -0.90
N ASP A 113 4.99 12.04 -1.23
CA ASP A 113 5.77 11.13 -2.06
C ASP A 113 5.54 11.30 -3.56
N SER A 114 6.50 10.80 -4.35
CA SER A 114 6.41 10.65 -5.82
C SER A 114 6.06 11.94 -6.55
N ILE A 115 6.83 12.99 -6.31
CA ILE A 115 6.66 14.29 -6.96
C ILE A 115 7.34 14.41 -8.35
N ASN A 116 8.03 13.35 -8.79
CA ASN A 116 8.74 13.35 -10.05
C ASN A 116 7.87 12.76 -11.18
N TRP A 117 7.34 13.61 -12.05
CA TRP A 117 6.50 13.21 -13.18
C TRP A 117 7.11 12.13 -14.11
N ASN A 118 8.43 11.97 -14.10
CA ASN A 118 9.14 11.01 -14.95
C ASN A 118 9.37 9.64 -14.27
N GLU A 119 8.71 9.35 -13.18
CA GLU A 119 8.79 8.04 -12.53
C GLU A 119 8.04 6.96 -13.31
N GLY A 120 8.52 5.70 -13.17
CA GLY A 120 7.85 4.53 -13.74
C GLY A 120 6.41 4.34 -13.24
N GLY A 121 6.11 4.85 -12.06
CA GLY A 121 4.78 4.83 -11.44
C GLY A 121 3.71 5.59 -12.23
N TYR A 122 4.09 6.56 -13.07
CA TYR A 122 3.17 7.38 -13.89
C TYR A 122 3.09 6.97 -15.35
N SER A 123 3.84 5.95 -15.74
CA SER A 123 3.81 5.41 -17.11
C SER A 123 3.08 4.08 -17.15
N THR A 124 2.51 3.76 -18.31
CA THR A 124 1.80 2.51 -18.58
C THR A 124 2.46 1.75 -19.74
N PRO A 125 2.49 0.40 -19.74
CA PRO A 125 2.99 -0.37 -20.89
C PRO A 125 2.21 -0.05 -22.16
N LEU A 126 2.91 0.10 -23.27
CA LEU A 126 2.29 0.27 -24.60
C LEU A 126 1.73 -1.04 -25.15
N GLU A 127 2.35 -2.13 -24.82
CA GLU A 127 2.04 -3.43 -25.35
C GLU A 127 1.33 -4.30 -24.32
N ASP A 128 0.55 -5.24 -24.81
CA ASP A 128 -0.07 -6.27 -23.98
C ASP A 128 1.03 -7.18 -23.40
N PRO A 129 1.14 -7.30 -22.07
CA PRO A 129 2.11 -8.19 -21.46
C PRO A 129 1.97 -9.66 -21.88
N SER A 130 0.75 -10.08 -22.29
CA SER A 130 0.47 -11.44 -22.77
C SER A 130 0.74 -11.64 -24.26
N ALA A 131 0.88 -10.54 -25.02
CA ALA A 131 1.10 -10.54 -26.48
C ALA A 131 2.17 -9.49 -26.87
N PRO A 132 3.47 -9.76 -26.63
CA PRO A 132 4.55 -8.83 -26.96
C PRO A 132 4.52 -8.40 -28.43
N GLY A 133 4.65 -7.10 -28.70
CA GLY A 133 4.54 -6.50 -30.02
C GLY A 133 3.11 -6.08 -30.43
N VAL A 134 2.10 -6.45 -29.65
CA VAL A 134 0.72 -6.02 -29.87
C VAL A 134 0.41 -4.80 -29.00
N GLN A 135 0.02 -3.70 -29.61
CA GLN A 135 -0.43 -2.52 -28.88
C GLN A 135 -1.71 -2.84 -28.10
N ARG A 136 -1.79 -2.35 -26.89
CA ARG A 136 -2.97 -2.52 -26.02
C ARG A 136 -4.19 -1.81 -26.62
N ALA A 137 -5.32 -2.52 -26.62
CA ALA A 137 -6.58 -2.05 -27.22
C ALA A 137 -7.26 -0.91 -26.42
N GLU A 138 -6.86 -0.70 -25.17
CA GLU A 138 -7.41 0.33 -24.27
C GLU A 138 -7.06 1.76 -24.71
N PHE A 139 -6.03 1.94 -25.51
CA PHE A 139 -5.63 3.27 -26.00
C PHE A 139 -6.44 3.68 -27.22
N THR A 140 -7.45 4.54 -27.05
CA THR A 140 -8.23 5.06 -28.19
C THR A 140 -7.40 6.04 -29.03
N GLU A 141 -6.52 6.81 -28.39
CA GLU A 141 -5.59 7.74 -29.04
C GLU A 141 -4.32 7.89 -28.17
N LEU A 142 -3.16 7.65 -28.77
CA LEU A 142 -1.87 7.89 -28.13
C LEU A 142 -1.35 9.30 -28.45
N PRO A 143 -0.63 9.96 -27.52
CA PRO A 143 0.08 11.20 -27.84
C PRO A 143 1.09 10.96 -28.98
N PRO A 144 1.08 11.74 -30.09
CA PRO A 144 2.05 11.56 -31.15
C PRO A 144 3.48 11.70 -30.64
N LYS A 145 4.32 10.68 -30.86
CA LYS A 145 5.65 10.60 -30.28
C LYS A 145 6.58 11.76 -30.71
N ALA A 146 6.42 12.24 -31.93
CA ALA A 146 7.19 13.38 -32.45
C ALA A 146 6.90 14.67 -31.66
N ASP A 147 5.63 14.86 -31.29
CA ASP A 147 5.18 16.09 -30.62
C ASP A 147 5.35 15.98 -29.09
N PHE A 148 5.32 14.75 -28.52
CA PHE A 148 5.37 14.48 -27.09
C PHE A 148 6.52 13.54 -26.70
N PRO A 149 7.80 13.89 -26.98
CA PRO A 149 8.93 12.99 -26.70
C PRO A 149 9.07 12.64 -25.21
N ASN A 150 8.67 13.55 -24.31
CA ASN A 150 8.71 13.31 -22.87
C ASN A 150 7.74 12.22 -22.39
N ALA A 151 6.67 11.95 -23.14
CA ALA A 151 5.74 10.87 -22.83
C ALA A 151 6.32 9.47 -23.11
N TYR A 152 7.43 9.38 -23.85
CA TYR A 152 8.05 8.12 -24.29
C TYR A 152 9.50 7.94 -23.84
N ARG A 153 9.90 8.59 -22.75
CA ARG A 153 11.26 8.46 -22.19
C ARG A 153 11.59 7.05 -21.71
N LEU A 154 10.58 6.31 -21.26
CA LEU A 154 10.77 4.93 -20.85
C LEU A 154 10.44 3.97 -22.00
N TYR A 155 11.34 3.01 -22.24
CA TYR A 155 11.20 2.07 -23.35
C TYR A 155 9.89 1.29 -23.28
N ARG A 156 9.16 1.20 -24.42
CA ARG A 156 7.87 0.50 -24.60
C ARG A 156 6.77 0.94 -23.61
N ARG A 157 6.80 2.20 -23.18
CA ARG A 157 5.84 2.79 -22.25
C ARG A 157 5.36 4.14 -22.74
N VAL A 158 4.17 4.53 -22.27
CA VAL A 158 3.63 5.88 -22.46
C VAL A 158 3.30 6.50 -21.11
N ASN A 159 3.60 7.78 -20.98
CA ASN A 159 3.28 8.60 -19.81
C ASN A 159 2.29 9.69 -20.23
N PHE A 160 0.99 9.46 -20.03
CA PHE A 160 -0.05 10.44 -20.33
C PHE A 160 0.07 11.71 -19.47
N LEU A 161 0.52 11.58 -18.21
CA LEU A 161 0.80 12.74 -17.36
C LEU A 161 1.83 13.67 -18.01
N ALA A 162 2.94 13.15 -18.52
CA ALA A 162 3.96 13.95 -19.18
C ALA A 162 3.42 14.67 -20.43
N ALA A 163 2.56 14.00 -21.23
CA ALA A 163 1.90 14.61 -22.37
C ALA A 163 0.93 15.73 -21.94
N ASN A 164 0.17 15.51 -20.85
CA ASN A 164 -0.77 16.51 -20.33
C ASN A 164 -0.04 17.72 -19.73
N LEU A 165 1.08 17.51 -19.01
CA LEU A 165 1.94 18.59 -18.52
C LEU A 165 2.47 19.44 -19.69
N GLN A 166 2.86 18.81 -20.79
CA GLN A 166 3.30 19.54 -21.99
C GLN A 166 2.15 20.32 -22.65
N ARG A 167 0.93 19.75 -22.73
CA ARG A 167 -0.26 20.46 -23.22
C ARG A 167 -0.61 21.67 -22.35
N LYS A 168 -0.50 21.48 -21.03
CA LYS A 168 -0.87 22.47 -20.00
C LYS A 168 0.13 23.61 -19.90
N TYR A 169 1.44 23.32 -19.92
CA TYR A 169 2.51 24.29 -19.62
C TYR A 169 3.46 24.58 -20.77
N GLY A 170 3.32 23.89 -21.90
CA GLY A 170 4.22 24.00 -23.05
C GLY A 170 5.39 23.02 -23.01
N THR A 171 6.22 23.02 -24.04
CA THR A 171 7.35 22.08 -24.22
C THR A 171 8.41 22.17 -23.12
N ASN A 172 8.55 23.34 -22.48
CA ASN A 172 9.47 23.58 -21.37
C ASN A 172 8.84 23.30 -19.98
N PHE A 173 7.77 22.50 -19.92
CA PHE A 173 7.14 22.15 -18.64
C PHE A 173 8.10 21.50 -17.63
N PRO A 174 9.14 20.72 -18.01
CA PRO A 174 10.06 20.15 -17.01
C PRO A 174 10.76 21.19 -16.13
N GLU A 175 10.96 22.40 -16.66
CA GLU A 175 11.58 23.51 -15.91
C GLU A 175 10.57 24.24 -15.01
N ARG A 176 9.28 24.09 -15.28
CA ARG A 176 8.20 24.83 -14.60
C ARG A 176 7.50 24.01 -13.52
N ILE A 177 7.39 22.71 -13.74
CA ILE A 177 6.54 21.83 -12.91
C ILE A 177 7.02 21.76 -11.47
N ASP A 178 8.35 21.77 -11.24
CA ASP A 178 8.91 21.73 -9.89
C ASP A 178 8.51 22.98 -9.09
N ALA A 179 8.51 24.16 -9.73
CA ALA A 179 8.05 25.38 -9.08
C ALA A 179 6.54 25.39 -8.79
N VAL A 180 5.72 24.81 -9.67
CA VAL A 180 4.27 24.64 -9.42
C VAL A 180 4.06 23.67 -8.27
N THR A 181 4.74 22.52 -8.29
CA THR A 181 4.66 21.51 -7.24
C THR A 181 5.06 22.08 -5.88
N LEU A 182 6.18 22.80 -5.80
CA LEU A 182 6.63 23.44 -4.56
C LEU A 182 5.58 24.40 -3.98
N ARG A 183 4.99 25.27 -4.84
CA ARG A 183 3.93 26.19 -4.40
C ARG A 183 2.69 25.45 -3.90
N ARG A 184 2.27 24.38 -4.58
CA ARG A 184 1.15 23.51 -4.16
C ARG A 184 1.44 22.89 -2.80
N LEU A 185 2.63 22.28 -2.61
CA LEU A 185 3.01 21.68 -1.33
C LEU A 185 2.96 22.70 -0.20
N ARG A 186 3.54 23.88 -0.39
CA ARG A 186 3.49 24.98 0.59
C ARG A 186 2.06 25.41 0.90
N GLN A 187 1.22 25.60 -0.13
CA GLN A 187 -0.18 25.98 0.05
C GLN A 187 -1.00 24.91 0.77
N TRP A 188 -0.68 23.64 0.57
CA TRP A 188 -1.36 22.51 1.20
C TRP A 188 -0.80 22.15 2.57
N GLY A 189 0.28 22.80 2.99
CA GLY A 189 0.89 22.64 4.31
C GLY A 189 1.86 21.47 4.41
N PHE A 190 2.32 20.91 3.30
CA PHE A 190 3.42 19.94 3.30
C PHE A 190 4.75 20.63 3.46
N ASN A 191 5.65 20.02 4.22
CA ASN A 191 6.97 20.56 4.55
C ASN A 191 8.14 19.63 4.15
N SER A 192 7.84 18.47 3.55
CA SER A 192 8.81 17.46 3.14
C SER A 192 8.38 16.79 1.84
N THR A 193 9.31 16.16 1.13
CA THR A 193 9.01 15.23 0.03
C THR A 193 9.14 13.76 0.43
N ALA A 194 9.14 13.48 1.72
CA ALA A 194 9.21 12.14 2.33
C ALA A 194 10.24 11.20 1.66
N LYS A 195 9.96 9.89 1.54
CA LYS A 195 10.90 8.87 1.05
C LYS A 195 11.01 8.83 -0.47
N TRP A 196 9.89 8.93 -1.17
CA TRP A 196 9.85 8.86 -2.64
C TRP A 196 9.86 10.25 -3.31
N GLY A 197 10.20 11.29 -2.54
CA GLY A 197 10.05 12.66 -2.98
C GLY A 197 11.11 13.16 -3.96
N TRP A 198 12.19 12.43 -4.18
CA TRP A 198 13.31 12.89 -5.01
C TRP A 198 13.77 14.31 -4.63
N GLY A 199 13.86 14.56 -3.31
CA GLY A 199 13.98 15.87 -2.66
C GLY A 199 15.01 16.83 -3.23
N ALA A 200 16.07 16.34 -3.87
CA ALA A 200 17.07 17.18 -4.53
C ALA A 200 16.53 18.03 -5.69
N LYS A 201 15.29 17.79 -6.15
CA LYS A 201 14.67 18.59 -7.22
C LYS A 201 13.88 19.79 -6.71
N LEU A 202 13.39 19.74 -5.47
CA LEU A 202 12.70 20.87 -4.87
C LEU A 202 13.65 21.62 -3.91
N PRO A 203 14.00 22.87 -4.21
CA PRO A 203 14.89 23.63 -3.36
C PRO A 203 14.26 23.91 -1.99
N ASP A 204 15.07 23.87 -0.95
CA ASP A 204 14.70 24.20 0.42
C ASP A 204 13.50 23.37 0.98
N VAL A 205 13.45 22.06 0.65
CA VAL A 205 12.48 21.12 1.16
C VAL A 205 13.19 19.90 1.76
N PRO A 206 13.00 19.60 3.05
CA PRO A 206 13.54 18.39 3.67
C PRO A 206 13.02 17.10 3.03
N TYR A 207 13.85 16.04 3.04
CA TYR A 207 13.54 14.77 2.39
C TYR A 207 14.26 13.58 3.02
N ILE A 208 13.82 12.37 2.66
CA ILE A 208 14.49 11.10 2.94
C ILE A 208 15.00 10.55 1.61
N GLU A 209 16.27 10.17 1.54
CA GLU A 209 16.86 9.57 0.33
C GLU A 209 16.80 8.05 0.42
N ASP A 210 16.23 7.40 -0.60
CA ASP A 210 16.21 5.95 -0.70
C ASP A 210 17.47 5.42 -1.39
N CYS A 211 18.17 4.50 -0.73
CA CYS A 211 19.29 3.76 -1.26
C CYS A 211 18.82 2.38 -1.74
N GLY A 212 18.52 2.25 -3.02
CA GLY A 212 18.19 0.95 -3.60
C GLY A 212 19.42 0.04 -3.68
N LEU A 213 19.33 -1.18 -3.17
CA LEU A 213 20.37 -2.19 -3.23
C LEU A 213 20.29 -3.00 -4.54
N GLN A 214 20.80 -2.43 -5.61
CA GLN A 214 20.77 -3.08 -6.93
C GLN A 214 21.71 -4.28 -7.00
N GLY A 215 21.16 -5.45 -7.39
CA GLY A 215 21.93 -6.67 -7.61
C GLY A 215 22.20 -7.52 -6.37
N VAL A 216 21.64 -7.18 -5.20
CA VAL A 216 21.71 -8.06 -4.02
C VAL A 216 20.92 -9.35 -4.24
N ALA A 217 21.41 -10.45 -3.69
CA ALA A 217 20.70 -11.71 -3.68
C ALA A 217 19.39 -11.62 -2.89
N ARG A 218 18.39 -12.34 -3.38
CA ARG A 218 17.05 -12.35 -2.77
C ARG A 218 16.51 -13.77 -2.57
N ILE A 219 15.69 -13.94 -1.56
CA ILE A 219 14.90 -15.13 -1.26
C ILE A 219 13.45 -14.71 -1.49
N GLY A 220 12.88 -15.13 -2.62
CA GLY A 220 11.62 -14.56 -3.08
C GLY A 220 11.73 -13.04 -3.30
N ARG A 221 10.96 -12.25 -2.54
CA ARG A 221 11.06 -10.78 -2.55
C ARG A 221 12.04 -10.22 -1.50
N ALA A 222 12.33 -11.01 -0.48
CA ALA A 222 13.15 -10.58 0.65
C ALA A 222 14.64 -10.55 0.29
N ILE A 223 15.39 -9.64 0.89
CA ILE A 223 16.85 -9.59 0.72
C ILE A 223 17.48 -10.72 1.53
N ASP A 224 18.54 -11.31 0.97
CA ASP A 224 19.40 -12.29 1.65
C ASP A 224 20.64 -11.60 2.26
N PRO A 225 20.64 -11.26 3.56
CA PRO A 225 21.78 -10.63 4.23
C PRO A 225 22.95 -11.60 4.52
N TYR A 226 22.78 -12.87 4.19
CA TYR A 226 23.80 -13.91 4.36
C TYR A 226 24.56 -14.21 3.06
N ALA A 227 24.06 -13.74 1.90
CA ALA A 227 24.75 -13.91 0.64
C ALA A 227 26.18 -13.34 0.71
N GLU A 228 27.17 -14.06 0.19
CA GLU A 228 28.58 -13.67 0.23
C GLU A 228 28.84 -12.30 -0.37
N THR A 229 28.09 -11.95 -1.43
CA THR A 229 28.21 -10.66 -2.14
C THR A 229 27.42 -9.52 -1.47
N PHE A 230 26.63 -9.78 -0.42
CA PHE A 230 25.74 -8.78 0.15
C PHE A 230 26.47 -7.53 0.63
N SER A 231 27.50 -7.70 1.46
CA SER A 231 28.24 -6.56 2.04
C SER A 231 28.94 -5.71 0.99
N GLU A 232 29.53 -6.33 -0.05
CA GLU A 232 30.21 -5.62 -1.13
C GLU A 232 29.23 -4.79 -1.97
N ILE A 233 28.11 -5.40 -2.37
CA ILE A 233 27.08 -4.72 -3.17
C ILE A 233 26.43 -3.59 -2.36
N ALA A 234 26.12 -3.83 -1.09
CA ALA A 234 25.58 -2.84 -0.19
C ALA A 234 26.54 -1.65 -0.01
N GLU A 235 27.84 -1.90 0.21
CA GLU A 235 28.83 -0.83 0.34
C GLU A 235 28.93 0.03 -0.91
N ARG A 236 28.93 -0.57 -2.09
CA ARG A 236 28.96 0.16 -3.36
C ARG A 236 27.75 1.07 -3.51
N SER A 237 26.55 0.56 -3.20
CA SER A 237 25.30 1.33 -3.28
C SER A 237 25.27 2.47 -2.28
N VAL A 238 25.64 2.21 -1.03
CA VAL A 238 25.69 3.21 0.05
C VAL A 238 26.74 4.28 -0.24
N ALA A 239 27.96 3.90 -0.63
CA ALA A 239 29.02 4.86 -0.97
C ALA A 239 28.58 5.81 -2.10
N GLN A 240 27.89 5.28 -3.12
CA GLN A 240 27.42 6.06 -4.25
C GLN A 240 26.32 7.08 -3.82
N VAL A 241 25.38 6.71 -2.96
CA VAL A 241 24.34 7.65 -2.50
C VAL A 241 24.92 8.68 -1.55
N CYS A 242 25.76 8.28 -0.59
CA CYS A 242 26.42 9.19 0.34
C CYS A 242 27.32 10.22 -0.39
N GLN A 243 28.07 9.79 -1.41
CA GLN A 243 28.88 10.71 -2.21
C GLN A 243 28.06 11.88 -2.80
N ARG A 244 26.77 11.64 -3.11
CA ARG A 244 25.90 12.68 -3.67
C ARG A 244 25.21 13.52 -2.62
N ARG A 245 25.07 13.03 -1.36
CA ARG A 245 24.15 13.58 -0.36
C ARG A 245 24.78 14.03 0.96
N CYS A 246 25.96 13.56 1.30
CA CYS A 246 26.55 13.79 2.64
C CYS A 246 26.72 15.26 3.06
N GLY A 247 26.70 16.20 2.14
CA GLY A 247 26.73 17.65 2.46
C GLY A 247 25.37 18.32 2.50
N ASP A 248 24.26 17.60 2.23
CA ASP A 248 22.94 18.20 2.05
C ASP A 248 22.21 18.35 3.39
N ARG A 249 22.10 19.58 3.88
CA ARG A 249 21.43 19.91 5.16
C ARG A 249 19.91 19.68 5.14
N PHE A 250 19.30 19.51 3.97
CA PHE A 250 17.88 19.19 3.84
C PHE A 250 17.60 17.68 3.87
N LEU A 251 18.62 16.84 3.79
CA LEU A 251 18.48 15.41 3.99
C LEU A 251 18.18 15.11 5.46
N ILE A 252 17.03 14.49 5.73
CA ILE A 252 16.65 14.03 7.07
C ILE A 252 17.36 12.72 7.40
N ALA A 253 17.22 11.74 6.51
CA ALA A 253 17.71 10.40 6.74
C ALA A 253 17.94 9.64 5.42
N TYR A 254 18.74 8.57 5.50
CA TYR A 254 18.79 7.54 4.48
C TYR A 254 17.81 6.41 4.80
N ALA A 255 17.01 6.03 3.80
CA ALA A 255 16.26 4.79 3.75
C ALA A 255 17.04 3.75 2.93
N CYS A 256 16.75 2.47 3.12
CA CYS A 256 17.33 1.41 2.32
C CYS A 256 16.31 0.31 2.08
N GLU A 257 15.79 0.24 0.87
CA GLU A 257 14.75 -0.70 0.45
C GLU A 257 13.33 -0.37 0.97
N ASN A 258 12.35 -1.07 0.43
CA ASN A 258 10.94 -0.89 0.75
C ASN A 258 10.21 -2.23 0.80
N GLU A 259 9.53 -2.51 1.92
CA GLU A 259 8.63 -3.67 2.09
C GLU A 259 9.26 -5.04 1.73
N ASN A 260 10.57 -5.18 1.86
CA ASN A 260 11.34 -6.37 1.53
C ASN A 260 11.78 -7.17 2.77
N GLY A 261 11.14 -6.93 3.90
CA GLY A 261 11.42 -7.64 5.15
C GLY A 261 10.95 -9.09 5.11
N TRP A 262 11.47 -9.86 6.06
CA TRP A 262 11.17 -11.27 6.16
C TRP A 262 9.82 -11.56 6.81
N SER A 263 9.24 -12.67 6.42
CA SER A 263 8.03 -13.27 6.99
C SER A 263 8.25 -14.77 7.21
N ALA A 264 7.30 -15.46 7.80
CA ALA A 264 7.35 -16.91 7.91
C ALA A 264 7.49 -17.61 6.55
N LYS A 265 6.94 -17.02 5.49
CA LYS A 265 7.12 -17.51 4.12
C LYS A 265 8.60 -17.50 3.70
N THR A 266 9.34 -16.46 4.07
CA THR A 266 10.78 -16.37 3.77
C THR A 266 11.55 -17.52 4.43
N ILE A 267 11.22 -17.87 5.68
CA ILE A 267 11.82 -19.02 6.36
C ILE A 267 11.51 -20.34 5.62
N ALA A 268 10.25 -20.52 5.22
CA ALA A 268 9.86 -21.68 4.45
C ALA A 268 10.62 -21.77 3.11
N GLU A 269 10.78 -20.65 2.41
CA GLU A 269 11.58 -20.57 1.17
C GLU A 269 13.06 -20.88 1.42
N ILE A 270 13.66 -20.37 2.51
CA ILE A 270 15.04 -20.68 2.91
C ILE A 270 15.25 -22.19 3.05
N LEU A 271 14.32 -22.88 3.70
CA LEU A 271 14.40 -24.32 3.93
C LEU A 271 14.32 -25.16 2.64
N GLN A 272 13.75 -24.59 1.56
CA GLN A 272 13.71 -25.24 0.25
C GLN A 272 15.00 -25.05 -0.58
N LEU A 273 15.90 -24.15 -0.16
CA LEU A 273 17.14 -23.86 -0.91
C LEU A 273 18.13 -25.03 -0.82
N GLY A 274 19.02 -25.10 -1.81
CA GLY A 274 20.07 -26.12 -1.91
C GLY A 274 21.29 -25.89 -1.02
N GLU A 275 22.28 -26.76 -1.15
CA GLU A 275 23.48 -26.83 -0.30
C GLU A 275 24.37 -25.56 -0.32
N THR A 276 24.29 -24.78 -1.39
CA THR A 276 25.06 -23.53 -1.54
C THR A 276 24.43 -22.31 -0.86
N SER A 277 23.24 -22.47 -0.24
CA SER A 277 22.54 -21.34 0.38
C SER A 277 23.16 -20.95 1.71
N ALA A 278 23.76 -19.76 1.75
CA ALA A 278 24.29 -19.18 2.98
C ALA A 278 23.17 -18.89 4.02
N ALA A 279 22.00 -18.47 3.58
CA ALA A 279 20.84 -18.25 4.47
C ALA A 279 20.35 -19.53 5.13
N LYS A 280 20.26 -20.64 4.35
CA LYS A 280 19.87 -21.94 4.91
C LYS A 280 20.92 -22.45 5.91
N ARG A 281 22.19 -22.33 5.58
CA ARG A 281 23.29 -22.69 6.49
C ARG A 281 23.19 -21.87 7.78
N ALA A 282 23.01 -20.57 7.69
CA ALA A 282 22.89 -19.68 8.85
C ALA A 282 21.68 -20.03 9.73
N LEU A 283 20.54 -20.41 9.14
CA LEU A 283 19.36 -20.87 9.89
C LEU A 283 19.67 -22.16 10.68
N LEU A 284 20.28 -23.15 10.05
CA LEU A 284 20.58 -24.43 10.69
C LEU A 284 21.65 -24.26 11.80
N ASP A 285 22.70 -23.46 11.54
CA ASP A 285 23.73 -23.14 12.53
C ASP A 285 23.13 -22.39 13.74
N PHE A 286 22.22 -21.42 13.48
CA PHE A 286 21.55 -20.65 14.53
C PHE A 286 20.71 -21.54 15.45
N ILE A 287 19.91 -22.44 14.88
CA ILE A 287 19.10 -23.38 15.63
C ILE A 287 19.97 -24.35 16.42
N SER A 288 21.00 -24.90 15.78
CA SER A 288 21.95 -25.79 16.42
C SER A 288 22.64 -25.16 17.63
N ALA A 289 23.10 -23.91 17.49
CA ALA A 289 23.75 -23.17 18.58
C ALA A 289 22.81 -22.93 19.80
N ARG A 290 21.51 -22.68 19.55
CA ARG A 290 20.53 -22.47 20.62
C ARG A 290 20.24 -23.74 21.43
N HIS A 291 20.34 -24.90 20.82
CA HIS A 291 20.11 -26.19 21.50
C HIS A 291 21.36 -26.77 22.16
N GLY A 292 22.54 -26.24 21.88
CA GLY A 292 23.78 -26.36 22.65
C GLY A 292 24.33 -27.76 22.91
N ARG A 293 23.75 -28.85 22.33
CA ARG A 293 24.25 -30.22 22.50
C ARG A 293 23.96 -31.07 21.24
N PRO A 294 24.96 -31.80 20.69
CA PRO A 294 24.72 -32.85 19.73
C PRO A 294 23.70 -33.86 20.28
N GLY A 295 22.64 -34.15 19.51
CA GLY A 295 21.58 -35.09 19.91
C GLY A 295 20.34 -34.51 20.57
N ALA A 296 20.29 -33.22 20.92
CA ALA A 296 19.03 -32.51 21.12
C ALA A 296 18.25 -32.42 19.80
N PRO A 297 16.90 -32.23 19.75
CA PRO A 297 16.14 -32.25 18.52
C PRO A 297 16.70 -31.41 17.38
N TRP A 298 17.53 -30.41 17.68
CA TRP A 298 18.23 -29.53 16.70
C TRP A 298 19.68 -29.21 17.10
N GLY A 299 20.25 -29.88 18.11
CA GLY A 299 21.67 -29.79 18.46
C GLY A 299 22.50 -30.63 17.48
N LEU A 300 22.69 -30.13 16.26
CA LEU A 300 23.28 -30.86 15.13
C LEU A 300 24.81 -30.68 15.10
N ALA A 301 25.51 -31.77 14.85
CA ALA A 301 26.92 -31.70 14.46
C ALA A 301 27.04 -31.18 13.00
N ASP A 302 28.20 -30.57 12.66
CA ASP A 302 28.46 -30.06 11.31
C ASP A 302 28.17 -31.04 10.17
N ALA A 303 28.48 -32.33 10.36
CA ALA A 303 28.16 -33.36 9.38
C ALA A 303 26.65 -33.52 9.16
N GLN A 304 25.85 -33.40 10.21
CA GLN A 304 24.39 -33.49 10.12
C GLN A 304 23.80 -32.24 9.42
N ILE A 305 24.32 -31.05 9.73
CA ILE A 305 23.95 -29.80 9.05
C ILE A 305 24.26 -29.93 7.54
N THR A 306 25.45 -30.43 7.21
CA THR A 306 25.85 -30.67 5.81
C THR A 306 24.87 -31.60 5.07
N GLU A 307 24.39 -32.65 5.69
CA GLU A 307 23.38 -33.53 5.10
C GLU A 307 22.00 -32.82 4.95
N LEU A 308 21.60 -32.03 5.93
CA LEU A 308 20.35 -31.26 5.85
C LEU A 308 20.38 -30.17 4.77
N MET A 309 21.54 -29.62 4.47
CA MET A 309 21.74 -28.66 3.39
C MET A 309 21.39 -29.23 2.01
N LYS A 310 21.61 -30.52 1.80
CA LYS A 310 21.43 -31.19 0.50
C LYS A 310 19.98 -31.42 0.08
N ARG A 311 19.01 -31.28 0.98
CA ARG A 311 17.61 -31.58 0.73
C ARG A 311 16.67 -30.49 1.21
N PRO A 312 15.49 -30.34 0.59
CA PRO A 312 14.42 -29.49 1.14
C PRO A 312 14.01 -29.95 2.55
N LEU A 313 13.67 -29.01 3.41
CA LEU A 313 13.22 -29.23 4.78
C LEU A 313 11.83 -28.64 4.98
N ASP A 314 11.04 -29.29 5.84
CA ASP A 314 9.70 -28.81 6.19
C ASP A 314 9.77 -27.75 7.31
N ALA A 315 9.20 -26.58 7.06
CA ALA A 315 9.09 -25.49 8.03
C ALA A 315 8.25 -25.89 9.27
N ALA A 316 7.31 -26.82 9.13
CA ALA A 316 6.52 -27.33 10.26
C ALA A 316 7.35 -28.05 11.32
N SER A 317 8.57 -28.45 11.01
CA SER A 317 9.52 -29.03 11.96
C SER A 317 10.15 -28.03 12.92
N LEU A 318 10.07 -26.72 12.63
CA LEU A 318 10.60 -25.65 13.47
C LEU A 318 9.57 -25.14 14.48
N LYS A 319 10.05 -24.79 15.67
CA LYS A 319 9.22 -24.09 16.64
C LYS A 319 9.10 -22.60 16.27
N GLN A 320 7.95 -22.01 16.50
CA GLN A 320 7.71 -20.59 16.21
C GLN A 320 8.73 -19.68 16.91
N GLU A 321 9.13 -20.02 18.13
CA GLU A 321 10.14 -19.27 18.90
C GLU A 321 11.54 -19.29 18.23
N GLU A 322 11.87 -20.34 17.51
CA GLU A 322 13.13 -20.46 16.76
C GLU A 322 13.07 -19.62 15.48
N VAL A 323 11.94 -19.68 14.78
CA VAL A 323 11.66 -18.88 13.60
C VAL A 323 11.71 -17.39 13.91
N ASP A 324 11.03 -16.97 14.98
CA ASP A 324 10.98 -15.58 15.43
C ASP A 324 12.37 -15.06 15.83
N ALA A 325 13.11 -15.86 16.59
CA ALA A 325 14.45 -15.49 17.02
C ALA A 325 15.45 -15.39 15.85
N PHE A 326 15.34 -16.28 14.86
CA PHE A 326 16.19 -16.20 13.66
C PHE A 326 15.81 -14.99 12.78
N MET A 327 14.51 -14.70 12.61
CA MET A 327 14.07 -13.50 11.88
C MET A 327 14.58 -12.22 12.55
N LEU A 328 14.49 -12.13 13.86
CA LEU A 328 15.02 -11.00 14.63
C LEU A 328 16.54 -10.84 14.40
N ALA A 329 17.31 -11.91 14.58
CA ALA A 329 18.77 -11.88 14.38
C ALA A 329 19.15 -11.55 12.92
N SER A 330 18.37 -12.02 11.95
CA SER A 330 18.59 -11.73 10.54
C SER A 330 18.32 -10.26 10.21
N SER A 331 17.30 -9.67 10.81
CA SER A 331 16.99 -8.25 10.70
C SER A 331 18.08 -7.39 11.34
N GLU A 332 18.53 -7.73 12.55
CA GLU A 332 19.67 -7.06 13.19
C GLU A 332 20.91 -7.12 12.33
N ARG A 333 21.26 -8.30 11.78
CA ARG A 333 22.41 -8.45 10.87
C ARG A 333 22.28 -7.52 9.66
N TYR A 334 21.15 -7.54 8.97
CA TYR A 334 20.88 -6.71 7.80
C TYR A 334 21.07 -5.22 8.11
N HIS A 335 20.36 -4.72 9.12
CA HIS A 335 20.39 -3.30 9.45
C HIS A 335 21.73 -2.85 10.07
N ARG A 336 22.41 -3.72 10.84
CA ARG A 336 23.75 -3.45 11.39
C ARG A 336 24.80 -3.25 10.32
N ILE A 337 24.80 -4.11 9.28
CA ILE A 337 25.71 -3.97 8.14
C ILE A 337 25.46 -2.63 7.46
N LEU A 338 24.21 -2.32 7.13
CA LEU A 338 23.87 -1.06 6.46
C LEU A 338 24.20 0.15 7.32
N ARG A 339 23.83 0.14 8.62
CA ARG A 339 24.19 1.23 9.55
C ARG A 339 25.68 1.48 9.56
N GLY A 340 26.50 0.41 9.66
CA GLY A 340 27.96 0.52 9.62
C GLY A 340 28.46 1.18 8.34
N LEU A 341 27.89 0.82 7.20
CA LEU A 341 28.24 1.41 5.92
C LEU A 341 27.82 2.88 5.81
N PHE A 342 26.59 3.24 6.20
CA PHE A 342 26.16 4.64 6.21
C PHE A 342 27.03 5.47 7.16
N LYS A 343 27.31 5.02 8.37
CA LYS A 343 28.18 5.74 9.31
C LYS A 343 29.64 5.87 8.86
N LYS A 344 30.11 4.93 8.03
CA LYS A 344 31.44 5.01 7.40
C LYS A 344 31.50 6.11 6.34
N HIS A 345 30.45 6.29 5.53
CA HIS A 345 30.43 7.19 4.39
C HIS A 345 29.74 8.53 4.67
N ASP A 346 28.84 8.57 5.66
CA ASP A 346 28.12 9.75 6.11
C ASP A 346 27.71 9.59 7.59
N PRO A 347 28.54 10.04 8.54
CA PRO A 347 28.27 9.89 9.96
C PRO A 347 27.19 10.82 10.49
N ASP A 348 26.84 11.88 9.76
CA ASP A 348 26.05 12.99 10.26
C ASP A 348 24.53 12.78 10.08
N HIS A 349 24.11 12.17 8.98
CA HIS A 349 22.69 11.95 8.71
C HIS A 349 22.12 10.74 9.45
N LEU A 350 20.80 10.78 9.67
CA LEU A 350 20.06 9.67 10.27
C LEU A 350 19.94 8.48 9.30
N PHE A 351 19.76 7.30 9.86
CA PHE A 351 19.51 6.07 9.12
C PHE A 351 18.24 5.40 9.63
N MET A 352 17.28 5.13 8.74
CA MET A 352 16.00 4.51 9.10
C MET A 352 15.85 3.05 8.66
N GLY A 353 16.77 2.52 7.88
CA GLY A 353 16.64 1.17 7.33
C GLY A 353 15.55 1.08 6.26
N ALA A 354 14.89 -0.08 6.18
CA ALA A 354 13.78 -0.32 5.27
C ALA A 354 12.45 0.21 5.83
N ALA A 355 11.53 0.56 4.93
CA ALA A 355 10.14 0.77 5.31
C ALA A 355 9.42 -0.59 5.48
N HIS A 356 8.66 -0.74 6.55
CA HIS A 356 7.94 -1.96 6.90
C HIS A 356 6.44 -1.84 6.67
N CYS A 357 5.76 -2.98 6.54
CA CYS A 357 4.34 -3.07 6.22
C CYS A 357 3.67 -4.25 6.94
N PRO A 358 2.32 -4.32 6.98
CA PRO A 358 1.59 -5.26 7.84
C PRO A 358 1.83 -6.76 7.59
N TRP A 359 2.37 -7.16 6.44
CA TRP A 359 2.65 -8.58 6.15
C TRP A 359 4.04 -9.04 6.59
N GLN A 360 4.87 -8.15 7.12
CA GLN A 360 6.17 -8.51 7.66
C GLN A 360 6.04 -9.00 9.10
N ALA A 361 6.94 -9.89 9.50
CA ALA A 361 6.92 -10.44 10.84
C ALA A 361 7.34 -9.40 11.89
N LEU A 362 6.65 -9.35 13.01
CA LEU A 362 7.01 -8.45 14.12
C LEU A 362 8.47 -8.61 14.59
N PRO A 363 9.05 -9.84 14.71
CA PRO A 363 10.47 -10.00 15.04
C PRO A 363 11.44 -9.36 14.04
N TRP A 364 11.05 -9.27 12.77
CA TRP A 364 11.83 -8.55 11.74
C TRP A 364 11.83 -7.04 12.01
N ILE A 365 10.67 -6.46 12.33
CA ILE A 365 10.54 -5.04 12.69
C ILE A 365 11.31 -4.75 14.00
N GLU A 366 11.19 -5.62 15.00
CA GLU A 366 11.93 -5.49 16.26
C GLU A 366 13.44 -5.48 16.05
N GLY A 367 13.98 -6.41 15.24
CA GLY A 367 15.41 -6.44 14.93
C GLY A 367 15.89 -5.18 14.21
N CYS A 368 15.06 -4.56 13.34
CA CYS A 368 15.34 -3.28 12.75
C CYS A 368 15.50 -2.17 13.79
N THR A 369 14.61 -2.09 14.79
CA THR A 369 14.63 -1.03 15.80
C THR A 369 15.94 -0.90 16.56
N ARG A 370 16.69 -1.97 16.69
CA ARG A 370 17.97 -2.00 17.42
C ARG A 370 19.11 -1.31 16.67
N GLU A 371 18.97 -1.17 15.36
CA GLU A 371 20.05 -0.72 14.48
C GLU A 371 19.74 0.59 13.72
N VAL A 372 18.53 1.15 13.86
CA VAL A 372 18.12 2.37 13.15
C VAL A 372 17.86 3.52 14.12
N ASP A 373 17.87 4.74 13.61
CA ASP A 373 17.56 5.93 14.40
C ASP A 373 16.03 6.06 14.61
N PHE A 374 15.23 5.74 13.59
CA PHE A 374 13.77 5.61 13.66
C PHE A 374 13.28 4.58 12.63
N VAL A 375 12.06 4.08 12.78
CA VAL A 375 11.49 3.05 11.91
C VAL A 375 10.55 3.67 10.88
N GLY A 376 10.66 3.26 9.62
CA GLY A 376 9.69 3.60 8.57
C GLY A 376 8.57 2.55 8.47
N LEU A 377 7.32 3.00 8.34
CA LEU A 377 6.14 2.15 8.25
C LEU A 377 5.26 2.56 7.07
N ASN A 378 4.70 1.58 6.37
CA ASN A 378 3.73 1.77 5.29
C ASN A 378 2.41 1.10 5.69
N THR A 379 1.29 1.82 5.59
CA THR A 379 -0.03 1.27 5.90
C THR A 379 -1.12 1.93 5.08
N TYR A 380 -2.09 1.13 4.62
CA TYR A 380 -3.21 1.58 3.80
C TYR A 380 -4.53 1.23 4.47
N ASP A 381 -4.72 1.76 5.68
CA ASP A 381 -5.87 1.48 6.54
C ASP A 381 -6.40 2.75 7.19
N ILE A 382 -7.67 3.10 6.91
CA ILE A 382 -8.32 4.28 7.49
C ILE A 382 -8.51 4.19 9.02
N ALA A 383 -8.68 2.97 9.54
CA ALA A 383 -8.89 2.74 10.97
C ALA A 383 -7.58 2.67 11.78
N ALA A 384 -6.43 2.62 11.10
CA ALA A 384 -5.11 2.55 11.71
C ALA A 384 -4.90 1.35 12.69
N ASP A 385 -5.68 0.28 12.59
CA ASP A 385 -5.67 -0.84 13.54
C ASP A 385 -4.27 -1.43 13.74
N TRP A 386 -3.52 -1.65 12.66
CA TRP A 386 -2.16 -2.16 12.74
C TRP A 386 -1.21 -1.20 13.46
N MET A 387 -1.36 0.10 13.23
CA MET A 387 -0.55 1.13 13.88
C MET A 387 -0.84 1.20 15.38
N ASP A 388 -2.10 1.01 15.78
CA ASP A 388 -2.51 0.96 17.19
C ASP A 388 -1.99 -0.30 17.89
N GLU A 389 -1.95 -1.43 17.17
CA GLU A 389 -1.35 -2.67 17.67
C GLU A 389 0.18 -2.56 17.87
N LEU A 390 0.88 -1.79 17.02
CA LEU A 390 2.33 -1.60 17.11
C LEU A 390 2.76 -0.54 18.14
N GLN A 391 1.91 0.43 18.46
CA GLN A 391 2.28 1.54 19.33
C GLN A 391 2.88 1.10 20.68
N PRO A 392 2.33 0.12 21.42
CA PRO A 392 2.95 -0.38 22.67
C PRO A 392 4.35 -0.94 22.45
N CYS A 393 4.61 -1.53 21.28
CA CYS A 393 5.93 -2.06 20.94
C CYS A 393 6.96 -0.92 20.80
N PHE A 394 6.62 0.14 20.07
CA PHE A 394 7.51 1.29 19.88
C PHE A 394 7.83 1.99 21.19
N ARG A 395 6.86 2.10 22.10
CA ARG A 395 7.08 2.60 23.45
C ARG A 395 8.06 1.72 24.24
N ASN A 396 7.88 0.40 24.18
CA ASN A 396 8.75 -0.55 24.89
C ASN A 396 10.17 -0.58 24.29
N TRP A 397 10.30 -0.34 22.99
CA TRP A 397 11.61 -0.27 22.33
C TRP A 397 12.28 1.10 22.47
N GLU A 398 11.59 2.09 23.06
CA GLU A 398 12.04 3.48 23.17
C GLU A 398 12.50 4.04 21.80
N LYS A 399 11.70 3.76 20.77
CA LYS A 399 12.06 4.05 19.39
C LYS A 399 10.94 4.83 18.69
N PRO A 400 11.26 5.98 18.04
CA PRO A 400 10.30 6.68 17.20
C PRO A 400 10.10 5.99 15.85
N TYR A 401 8.98 6.33 15.20
CA TYR A 401 8.66 5.89 13.85
C TYR A 401 8.08 7.04 12.99
N ALA A 402 8.16 6.88 11.68
CA ALA A 402 7.43 7.67 10.71
C ALA A 402 6.58 6.77 9.82
N VAL A 403 5.34 7.17 9.52
CA VAL A 403 4.55 6.53 8.47
C VAL A 403 4.98 7.12 7.14
N LEU A 404 5.53 6.31 6.26
CA LEU A 404 6.13 6.78 5.00
C LEU A 404 5.24 6.55 3.78
N GLU A 405 4.26 5.68 3.91
CA GLU A 405 3.23 5.50 2.89
C GLU A 405 1.87 5.28 3.55
N TYR A 406 0.92 6.16 3.26
CA TYR A 406 -0.49 5.98 3.50
C TYR A 406 -1.28 6.77 2.47
N SER A 407 -2.44 6.27 2.07
CA SER A 407 -3.31 7.00 1.15
C SER A 407 -4.72 6.43 1.12
N PHE A 408 -5.64 7.18 0.52
CA PHE A 408 -7.03 6.81 0.35
C PHE A 408 -7.44 6.98 -1.11
N VAL A 409 -8.25 6.05 -1.62
CA VAL A 409 -8.63 5.97 -3.03
C VAL A 409 -10.14 5.93 -3.19
N THR A 410 -10.64 6.26 -4.38
CA THR A 410 -12.03 6.04 -4.75
C THR A 410 -12.12 5.11 -5.96
N ALA A 411 -13.19 4.34 -6.06
CA ALA A 411 -13.49 3.56 -7.26
C ALA A 411 -14.32 4.42 -8.23
N SER A 412 -13.68 5.39 -8.86
CA SER A 412 -14.29 6.36 -9.77
C SER A 412 -13.32 6.72 -10.89
N ARG A 413 -13.80 7.38 -11.94
CA ARG A 413 -13.00 7.89 -13.06
C ARG A 413 -12.18 6.83 -13.78
N GLY A 414 -12.70 5.59 -13.85
CA GLY A 414 -12.03 4.43 -14.45
C GLY A 414 -11.18 3.62 -13.50
N TYR A 415 -10.91 4.10 -12.30
CA TYR A 415 -10.24 3.31 -11.27
C TYR A 415 -11.19 2.29 -10.69
N ARG A 416 -10.90 1.00 -10.88
CA ARG A 416 -11.79 -0.11 -10.50
C ARG A 416 -11.22 -1.01 -9.42
N ARG A 417 -10.01 -0.72 -8.94
CA ARG A 417 -9.36 -1.52 -7.92
C ARG A 417 -9.78 -1.06 -6.54
N TYR A 418 -10.00 -2.03 -5.70
CA TYR A 418 -10.47 -1.87 -4.35
C TYR A 418 -9.43 -2.33 -3.35
N ASN A 419 -9.28 -1.55 -2.29
CA ASN A 419 -8.78 -2.02 -1.01
C ASN A 419 -9.87 -1.77 0.04
N SER A 420 -10.34 -2.78 0.73
CA SER A 420 -11.48 -2.69 1.65
C SER A 420 -11.26 -1.74 2.84
N ARG A 421 -10.03 -1.30 3.07
CA ARG A 421 -9.69 -0.49 4.24
C ARG A 421 -9.25 0.95 3.90
N ASN A 422 -8.95 1.27 2.65
CA ASN A 422 -8.63 2.63 2.23
C ASN A 422 -9.38 3.12 0.98
N THR A 423 -10.30 2.32 0.43
CA THR A 423 -11.18 2.77 -0.64
C THR A 423 -12.41 3.45 -0.05
N VAL A 424 -12.54 4.74 -0.29
CA VAL A 424 -13.61 5.58 0.25
C VAL A 424 -14.58 6.03 -0.85
N ARG A 425 -15.74 6.56 -0.45
CA ARG A 425 -16.89 6.81 -1.32
C ARG A 425 -16.77 8.04 -2.24
N SER A 426 -15.89 9.00 -1.93
CA SER A 426 -15.77 10.25 -2.70
C SER A 426 -14.44 10.93 -2.44
N GLU A 427 -14.10 11.95 -3.25
CA GLU A 427 -12.92 12.77 -3.06
C GLU A 427 -12.94 13.56 -1.73
N GLU A 428 -14.15 13.98 -1.29
CA GLU A 428 -14.32 14.59 0.03
C GLU A 428 -14.03 13.59 1.15
N ALA A 429 -14.53 12.36 1.00
CA ALA A 429 -14.24 11.28 1.95
C ALA A 429 -12.75 10.95 2.00
N ARG A 430 -12.02 11.05 0.88
CA ARG A 430 -10.53 10.94 0.87
C ARG A 430 -9.89 12.01 1.75
N GLY A 431 -10.36 13.24 1.66
CA GLY A 431 -9.88 14.34 2.50
C GLY A 431 -10.17 14.14 4.00
N LEU A 432 -11.37 13.66 4.34
CA LEU A 432 -11.74 13.35 5.73
C LEU A 432 -10.95 12.16 6.27
N ALA A 433 -10.72 11.13 5.44
CA ALA A 433 -9.88 9.99 5.78
C ALA A 433 -8.43 10.40 6.02
N PHE A 434 -7.87 11.25 5.15
CA PHE A 434 -6.55 11.86 5.35
C PHE A 434 -6.47 12.55 6.71
N ARG A 435 -7.42 13.43 7.01
CA ARG A 435 -7.43 14.20 8.25
C ARG A 435 -7.54 13.29 9.48
N HIS A 436 -8.45 12.33 9.44
CA HIS A 436 -8.62 11.38 10.54
C HIS A 436 -7.34 10.61 10.81
N PHE A 437 -6.79 9.93 9.80
CA PHE A 437 -5.58 9.12 9.93
C PHE A 437 -4.37 9.96 10.35
N SER A 438 -4.15 11.09 9.68
CA SER A 438 -2.97 11.93 9.93
C SER A 438 -2.97 12.54 11.33
N GLU A 439 -4.11 13.06 11.80
CA GLU A 439 -4.20 13.63 13.14
C GLU A 439 -4.20 12.53 14.22
N HIS A 440 -4.75 11.32 13.93
CA HIS A 440 -4.66 10.17 14.81
C HIS A 440 -3.20 9.73 15.03
N GLU A 441 -2.44 9.56 13.95
CA GLU A 441 -1.03 9.19 14.05
C GLU A 441 -0.18 10.30 14.67
N ALA A 442 -0.41 11.55 14.30
CA ALA A 442 0.30 12.69 14.90
C ALA A 442 0.06 12.81 16.40
N ALA A 443 -1.05 12.35 16.95
CA ALA A 443 -1.31 12.37 18.38
C ALA A 443 -0.43 11.38 19.18
N LYS A 444 0.16 10.38 18.53
CA LYS A 444 1.01 9.36 19.18
C LYS A 444 2.40 9.94 19.48
N PRO A 445 2.90 9.79 20.73
CA PRO A 445 4.19 10.35 21.14
C PRO A 445 5.40 9.85 20.34
N GLU A 446 5.35 8.64 19.85
CA GLU A 446 6.42 7.98 19.13
C GLU A 446 6.44 8.30 17.62
N CYS A 447 5.36 8.90 17.06
CA CYS A 447 5.27 9.26 15.66
C CYS A 447 6.00 10.59 15.40
N VAL A 448 6.99 10.62 14.51
CA VAL A 448 7.76 11.85 14.18
C VAL A 448 7.41 12.42 12.81
N GLY A 449 6.57 11.75 12.03
CA GLY A 449 6.17 12.25 10.73
C GLY A 449 5.34 11.30 9.88
N LEU A 450 4.77 11.87 8.82
CA LEU A 450 3.86 11.21 7.89
C LEU A 450 4.24 11.55 6.46
N GLY A 451 4.28 10.55 5.56
CA GLY A 451 4.47 10.70 4.11
C GLY A 451 3.24 10.18 3.36
N TYR A 452 2.54 11.07 2.66
CA TYR A 452 1.37 10.71 1.86
C TYR A 452 1.79 10.15 0.50
N PHE A 453 1.35 8.97 0.17
CA PHE A 453 1.60 8.27 -1.09
C PHE A 453 0.37 8.41 -2.00
N ILE A 454 0.36 9.19 -3.09
CA ILE A 454 1.39 9.88 -3.83
C ILE A 454 0.91 11.23 -4.35
N TYR A 455 1.73 12.00 -5.07
CA TYR A 455 1.36 13.33 -5.56
C TYR A 455 0.37 13.28 -6.72
N TRP A 456 0.68 12.59 -7.83
CA TRP A 456 -0.25 12.33 -8.93
C TRP A 456 -0.84 10.93 -8.86
N ASP A 457 -2.02 10.77 -9.45
CA ASP A 457 -2.62 9.45 -9.63
C ASP A 457 -1.76 8.56 -10.53
N GLN A 458 -1.83 7.27 -10.29
CA GLN A 458 -1.28 6.26 -11.21
C GLN A 458 -2.11 6.21 -12.50
N PRO A 459 -1.58 5.64 -13.60
CA PRO A 459 -2.36 5.47 -14.83
C PRO A 459 -3.59 4.57 -14.61
N VAL A 460 -4.74 4.99 -15.15
CA VAL A 460 -5.97 4.17 -15.16
C VAL A 460 -5.72 2.79 -15.79
N THR A 461 -4.83 2.74 -16.79
CA THR A 461 -4.43 1.55 -17.54
C THR A 461 -3.27 0.80 -16.90
N ARG A 462 -3.06 0.93 -15.60
CA ARG A 462 -2.00 0.33 -14.77
C ARG A 462 -0.61 0.93 -14.96
N ARG A 463 0.09 1.09 -13.86
CA ARG A 463 1.50 1.51 -13.90
C ARG A 463 2.41 0.39 -14.43
N SER A 464 3.52 0.80 -14.99
CA SER A 464 4.47 -0.10 -15.65
C SER A 464 5.45 -0.80 -14.71
N LEU A 465 5.21 -0.75 -13.42
CA LEU A 465 5.96 -1.53 -12.42
C LEU A 465 5.39 -2.96 -12.32
N PRO A 466 6.17 -3.92 -11.78
CA PRO A 466 5.77 -5.34 -11.74
C PRO A 466 4.45 -5.63 -11.03
N ASP A 467 4.03 -4.75 -10.11
CA ASP A 467 2.76 -4.85 -9.38
C ASP A 467 1.54 -4.48 -10.24
N GLY A 468 1.75 -3.70 -11.30
CA GLY A 468 0.69 -3.25 -12.21
C GLY A 468 -0.45 -2.52 -11.51
N GLU A 469 -0.16 -1.70 -10.52
CA GLU A 469 -1.17 -0.94 -9.79
C GLU A 469 -1.89 0.09 -10.67
N SER A 470 -3.13 0.40 -10.30
CA SER A 470 -3.98 1.41 -10.91
C SER A 470 -4.89 1.98 -9.84
N TYR A 471 -4.42 3.01 -9.14
CA TYR A 471 -5.13 3.67 -8.06
C TYR A 471 -5.06 5.20 -8.20
N ASN A 472 -6.13 5.87 -7.81
CA ASN A 472 -6.13 7.32 -7.67
C ASN A 472 -5.61 7.74 -6.29
N PHE A 473 -4.38 7.37 -5.99
CA PHE A 473 -3.72 7.75 -4.73
C PHE A 473 -3.45 9.25 -4.63
N GLY A 474 -3.31 9.93 -5.78
CA GLY A 474 -2.82 11.29 -5.88
C GLY A 474 -3.71 12.35 -5.23
N LEU A 475 -3.11 13.47 -4.85
CA LEU A 475 -3.83 14.73 -4.62
C LEU A 475 -4.15 15.45 -5.94
N VAL A 476 -3.55 14.99 -7.03
CA VAL A 476 -3.64 15.55 -8.38
C VAL A 476 -3.90 14.44 -9.37
N ASN A 477 -4.84 14.64 -10.30
CA ASN A 477 -5.17 13.66 -11.32
C ASN A 477 -4.15 13.63 -12.48
N PRO A 478 -4.23 12.68 -13.45
CA PRO A 478 -3.30 12.58 -14.56
C PRO A 478 -3.34 13.76 -15.55
N CYS A 479 -4.35 14.63 -15.46
CA CYS A 479 -4.45 15.90 -16.20
C CYS A 479 -3.86 17.07 -15.42
N ASP A 480 -3.13 16.80 -14.36
CA ASP A 480 -2.53 17.79 -13.45
C ASP A 480 -3.56 18.75 -12.84
N GLN A 481 -4.73 18.24 -12.45
CA GLN A 481 -5.76 18.99 -11.74
C GLN A 481 -5.82 18.51 -10.27
N PRO A 482 -5.62 19.42 -9.30
CA PRO A 482 -5.80 19.11 -7.88
C PRO A 482 -7.26 18.74 -7.53
N TYR A 483 -7.45 17.78 -6.65
CA TYR A 483 -8.76 17.36 -6.14
C TYR A 483 -9.27 18.37 -5.08
N ALA A 484 -9.99 19.41 -5.54
CA ALA A 484 -10.42 20.52 -4.68
C ALA A 484 -11.20 20.06 -3.44
N ALA A 485 -12.09 19.07 -3.57
CA ALA A 485 -12.88 18.55 -2.47
C ALA A 485 -12.02 17.86 -1.39
N MET A 486 -10.93 17.21 -1.80
CA MET A 486 -9.99 16.57 -0.88
C MET A 486 -9.09 17.58 -0.16
N LEU A 487 -8.69 18.65 -0.84
CA LEU A 487 -7.67 19.58 -0.35
C LEU A 487 -8.11 20.44 0.84
N GLY A 488 -9.41 20.66 1.05
CA GLY A 488 -9.91 21.39 2.21
C GLY A 488 -9.49 20.71 3.53
N PRO A 489 -9.93 19.48 3.78
CA PRO A 489 -9.53 18.70 4.95
C PRO A 489 -8.01 18.46 5.05
N VAL A 490 -7.31 18.25 3.93
CA VAL A 490 -5.84 18.06 3.92
C VAL A 490 -5.13 19.28 4.48
N ARG A 491 -5.46 20.49 3.99
CA ARG A 491 -4.88 21.75 4.48
C ARG A 491 -5.18 22.00 5.95
N GLU A 492 -6.41 21.70 6.36
CA GLU A 492 -6.80 21.84 7.76
C GLU A 492 -6.01 20.88 8.65
N SER A 493 -5.85 19.63 8.27
CA SER A 493 -5.04 18.64 8.99
C SER A 493 -3.58 19.11 9.09
N ASN A 494 -2.94 19.45 7.97
CA ASN A 494 -1.53 19.82 7.95
C ASN A 494 -1.22 21.06 8.82
N ARG A 495 -2.14 22.02 8.90
CA ARG A 495 -1.99 23.18 9.82
C ARG A 495 -2.06 22.80 11.30
N ARG A 496 -2.71 21.69 11.63
CA ARG A 496 -2.99 21.27 13.00
C ARG A 496 -1.99 20.23 13.52
N GLN A 497 -1.39 19.41 12.64
CA GLN A 497 -0.58 18.25 13.02
C GLN A 497 0.53 18.59 14.02
N PHE A 498 1.23 19.71 13.88
CA PHE A 498 2.23 20.13 14.85
C PHE A 498 1.63 20.33 16.26
N ALA A 499 0.52 21.04 16.35
CA ALA A 499 -0.17 21.29 17.62
C ALA A 499 -0.79 20.02 18.21
N VAL A 500 -1.29 19.12 17.34
CA VAL A 500 -1.78 17.79 17.73
C VAL A 500 -0.63 16.97 18.31
N HIS A 501 0.50 16.91 17.61
CA HIS A 501 1.66 16.17 18.07
C HIS A 501 2.25 16.75 19.37
N ALA A 502 2.20 18.07 19.53
CA ALA A 502 2.59 18.72 20.78
C ALA A 502 1.62 18.50 21.96
N GLY A 503 0.46 17.85 21.71
CA GLY A 503 -0.60 17.69 22.72
C GLY A 503 -1.37 18.99 23.01
N ALA A 504 -1.14 20.06 22.25
CA ALA A 504 -1.78 21.37 22.45
C ALA A 504 -3.22 21.42 21.90
N THR A 505 -3.60 20.49 21.04
CA THR A 505 -4.97 20.36 20.52
C THR A 505 -5.33 18.89 20.32
N GLN A 506 -6.64 18.58 20.45
CA GLN A 506 -7.13 17.21 20.23
C GLN A 506 -7.12 16.89 18.74
N PRO A 507 -6.78 15.64 18.36
CA PRO A 507 -6.89 15.18 16.98
C PRO A 507 -8.34 15.20 16.50
N PHE A 508 -8.53 15.45 15.22
CA PHE A 508 -9.82 15.18 14.58
C PHE A 508 -10.03 13.66 14.54
N ALA A 509 -11.17 13.21 15.03
CA ALA A 509 -11.55 11.81 15.05
C ALA A 509 -12.94 11.61 14.44
N LEU A 510 -13.06 10.64 13.56
CA LEU A 510 -14.34 10.13 13.10
C LEU A 510 -14.83 9.08 14.10
N SER A 511 -16.10 9.13 14.48
CA SER A 511 -16.71 8.13 15.37
C SER A 511 -16.73 6.73 14.73
N ASP A 512 -16.89 6.68 13.42
CA ASP A 512 -16.79 5.47 12.59
C ASP A 512 -16.02 5.79 11.30
N PRO A 513 -14.70 5.61 11.25
CA PRO A 513 -13.91 5.87 10.04
C PRO A 513 -14.34 5.00 8.86
N LEU A 514 -14.82 3.77 9.13
CA LEU A 514 -15.26 2.85 8.09
C LEU A 514 -16.56 3.29 7.42
N ALA A 515 -17.32 4.22 8.02
CA ALA A 515 -18.45 4.85 7.35
C ALA A 515 -18.08 5.66 6.11
N LEU A 516 -16.81 6.06 5.95
CA LEU A 516 -16.30 6.69 4.74
C LEU A 516 -16.01 5.69 3.62
N VAL A 517 -15.84 4.42 3.96
CA VAL A 517 -15.51 3.36 3.00
C VAL A 517 -16.74 3.09 2.15
N ARG A 518 -16.79 3.64 0.92
CA ARG A 518 -17.79 3.44 -0.13
C ARG A 518 -18.99 4.40 -0.13
N THR A 519 -19.61 4.48 -1.30
CA THR A 519 -20.92 5.10 -1.46
C THR A 519 -22.04 4.23 -0.86
N PRO A 520 -23.17 4.77 -0.48
CA PRO A 520 -24.30 3.96 -0.02
C PRO A 520 -24.75 2.87 -1.01
N SER A 521 -24.69 3.13 -2.33
CA SER A 521 -25.02 2.14 -3.36
C SER A 521 -23.95 1.05 -3.49
N GLU A 522 -22.66 1.41 -3.39
CA GLU A 522 -21.56 0.46 -3.38
C GLU A 522 -21.46 -0.28 -2.05
N ASN A 523 -21.86 0.35 -0.95
CA ASN A 523 -21.99 -0.29 0.36
C ASN A 523 -23.09 -1.36 0.35
N ALA A 524 -24.17 -1.17 -0.39
CA ALA A 524 -25.17 -2.19 -0.58
C ALA A 524 -24.61 -3.46 -1.25
N LEU A 525 -23.57 -3.30 -2.09
CA LEU A 525 -22.91 -4.43 -2.75
C LEU A 525 -21.98 -5.24 -1.84
N TRP A 526 -21.22 -4.56 -0.96
CA TRP A 526 -20.12 -5.19 -0.22
C TRP A 526 -20.23 -5.08 1.30
N ALA A 527 -21.02 -4.15 1.84
CA ALA A 527 -21.17 -3.99 3.29
C ALA A 527 -21.49 -5.29 4.04
N PRO A 528 -22.31 -6.21 3.49
CA PRO A 528 -22.56 -7.50 4.12
C PRO A 528 -21.32 -8.39 4.25
N PHE A 529 -20.31 -8.17 3.39
CA PHE A 529 -19.10 -9.00 3.31
C PHE A 529 -17.86 -8.33 3.89
N LEU A 530 -17.95 -7.03 4.26
CA LEU A 530 -16.78 -6.33 4.81
C LEU A 530 -16.47 -6.81 6.22
N PRO A 531 -15.16 -6.95 6.56
CA PRO A 531 -14.79 -7.20 7.94
C PRO A 531 -15.25 -6.06 8.82
N LYS A 532 -15.97 -6.37 9.88
CA LYS A 532 -16.15 -5.42 10.98
C LYS A 532 -14.79 -5.25 11.66
N SER A 533 -14.44 -4.02 12.04
CA SER A 533 -13.16 -3.66 12.63
C SER A 533 -12.67 -4.72 13.64
N GLY A 534 -11.45 -5.21 13.43
CA GLY A 534 -10.74 -6.10 14.36
C GLY A 534 -11.18 -7.56 14.43
N SER A 535 -12.20 -8.02 13.71
CA SER A 535 -12.71 -9.41 13.86
C SER A 535 -12.20 -10.43 12.83
N GLY A 536 -11.64 -9.99 11.72
CA GLY A 536 -11.24 -10.87 10.60
C GLY A 536 -12.38 -11.69 9.99
N LYS A 537 -13.65 -11.41 10.34
CA LYS A 537 -14.84 -12.04 9.78
C LYS A 537 -15.45 -11.16 8.72
N ILE A 538 -15.75 -11.75 7.58
CA ILE A 538 -16.54 -11.12 6.53
C ILE A 538 -18.01 -11.44 6.76
N GLY A 539 -18.79 -10.44 7.14
CA GLY A 539 -20.18 -10.60 7.53
C GLY A 539 -20.36 -11.38 8.85
N PRO A 540 -21.47 -11.13 9.59
CA PRO A 540 -21.68 -11.73 10.90
C PRO A 540 -21.82 -13.26 10.86
N ASP A 541 -22.31 -13.80 9.75
CA ASP A 541 -22.62 -15.22 9.57
C ASP A 541 -21.58 -15.98 8.73
N SER A 542 -20.48 -15.31 8.36
CA SER A 542 -19.42 -15.94 7.57
C SER A 542 -18.43 -16.72 8.44
N THR A 543 -17.83 -17.77 7.87
CA THR A 543 -16.74 -18.50 8.54
C THR A 543 -15.46 -17.65 8.56
N ARG A 544 -14.55 -17.93 9.51
CA ARG A 544 -13.27 -17.20 9.62
C ARG A 544 -12.37 -17.32 8.37
N ALA A 545 -12.60 -18.33 7.56
CA ALA A 545 -11.84 -18.56 6.33
C ALA A 545 -12.25 -17.65 5.17
N ALA A 546 -13.40 -16.93 5.29
CA ALA A 546 -13.85 -16.02 4.25
C ALA A 546 -13.11 -14.67 4.36
N TYR A 547 -12.59 -14.18 3.24
CA TYR A 547 -11.90 -12.89 3.17
C TYR A 547 -12.12 -12.21 1.82
N PHE A 548 -11.97 -10.88 1.79
CA PHE A 548 -12.05 -10.10 0.58
C PHE A 548 -10.65 -9.90 -0.03
N ASN A 549 -10.47 -10.33 -1.28
CA ASN A 549 -9.22 -10.06 -1.99
C ASN A 549 -9.28 -8.69 -2.67
N ASN A 550 -8.64 -7.72 -2.08
CA ASN A 550 -8.63 -6.34 -2.54
C ASN A 550 -8.04 -6.13 -3.94
N ARG A 551 -7.07 -6.97 -4.34
CA ARG A 551 -6.41 -6.84 -5.65
C ARG A 551 -7.30 -7.28 -6.80
N GLU A 552 -8.19 -8.23 -6.55
CA GLU A 552 -9.04 -8.83 -7.56
C GLU A 552 -10.50 -8.35 -7.45
N VAL A 553 -10.83 -7.57 -6.44
CA VAL A 553 -12.22 -7.15 -6.11
C VAL A 553 -13.14 -8.38 -6.01
N ARG A 554 -12.70 -9.40 -5.29
CA ARG A 554 -13.38 -10.69 -5.16
C ARG A 554 -13.42 -11.18 -3.74
N LEU A 555 -14.56 -11.70 -3.33
CA LEU A 555 -14.70 -12.45 -2.09
C LEU A 555 -14.22 -13.87 -2.29
N LYS A 556 -13.33 -14.34 -1.44
CA LYS A 556 -12.78 -15.70 -1.44
C LYS A 556 -13.02 -16.39 -0.09
N ILE A 557 -12.98 -17.72 -0.08
CA ILE A 557 -12.95 -18.49 1.15
C ILE A 557 -11.57 -19.12 1.26
N GLY A 558 -10.84 -18.78 2.30
CA GLY A 558 -9.57 -19.30 2.79
C GLY A 558 -8.49 -19.70 1.79
N THR A 559 -7.26 -19.40 2.14
CA THR A 559 -6.05 -19.92 1.50
C THR A 559 -5.42 -21.05 2.29
N ASP A 560 -5.81 -21.23 3.54
CA ASP A 560 -5.11 -22.10 4.46
C ASP A 560 -5.65 -23.53 4.38
N ASP A 561 -4.96 -24.32 3.63
CA ASP A 561 -4.50 -25.70 3.79
C ASP A 561 -5.46 -26.78 4.28
N VAL A 562 -6.60 -26.49 4.79
CA VAL A 562 -7.55 -27.51 5.19
C VAL A 562 -8.88 -27.24 4.50
N ALA A 563 -9.12 -27.90 3.39
CA ALA A 563 -10.45 -28.06 2.80
C ALA A 563 -11.41 -28.59 3.87
N ARG A 564 -11.89 -27.70 4.76
CA ARG A 564 -12.98 -28.03 5.67
C ARG A 564 -14.28 -27.87 4.89
N PRO A 565 -15.03 -28.96 4.64
CA PRO A 565 -16.37 -28.86 4.10
C PRO A 565 -17.21 -27.94 4.96
N GLY A 566 -18.02 -27.08 4.34
CA GLY A 566 -18.92 -26.21 5.05
C GLY A 566 -18.40 -24.81 5.39
N CYS A 567 -17.23 -24.39 4.85
CA CYS A 567 -16.87 -22.97 4.91
C CYS A 567 -17.77 -22.17 3.97
N TYR A 568 -18.20 -20.98 4.43
CA TYR A 568 -19.06 -20.11 3.65
C TYR A 568 -18.84 -18.63 3.97
N ALA A 569 -19.19 -17.79 3.00
CA ALA A 569 -19.37 -16.36 3.17
C ALA A 569 -20.82 -16.02 2.89
N VAL A 570 -21.44 -15.25 3.76
CA VAL A 570 -22.85 -14.84 3.66
C VAL A 570 -22.95 -13.33 3.79
N GLY A 571 -23.68 -12.72 2.90
CA GLY A 571 -24.03 -11.30 2.96
C GLY A 571 -25.52 -11.09 2.76
N VAL A 572 -26.09 -10.18 3.54
CA VAL A 572 -27.49 -9.76 3.44
C VAL A 572 -27.55 -8.32 2.94
N ILE A 573 -28.35 -8.08 1.90
CA ILE A 573 -28.55 -6.78 1.28
C ILE A 573 -30.03 -6.40 1.43
N ALA A 574 -30.28 -5.23 2.03
CA ALA A 574 -31.62 -4.63 2.06
C ALA A 574 -31.94 -3.98 0.72
N ALA A 575 -33.22 -3.99 0.34
CA ALA A 575 -33.66 -3.34 -0.87
C ALA A 575 -33.31 -1.83 -0.85
N PRO A 576 -32.83 -1.28 -1.96
CA PRO A 576 -32.43 0.13 -2.03
C PRO A 576 -33.61 1.08 -1.98
N THR A 577 -34.82 0.59 -2.24
CA THR A 577 -36.07 1.38 -2.23
C THR A 577 -37.18 0.67 -1.46
N ALA A 578 -38.18 1.42 -1.06
CA ALA A 578 -39.38 0.86 -0.42
C ALA A 578 -40.20 -0.05 -1.35
N THR A 579 -39.99 0.04 -2.65
CA THR A 579 -40.67 -0.82 -3.66
C THR A 579 -39.96 -2.16 -3.88
N GLY A 580 -38.80 -2.39 -3.22
CA GLY A 580 -38.04 -3.64 -3.32
C GLY A 580 -36.92 -3.58 -4.33
N PHE A 581 -36.58 -4.76 -4.88
CA PHE A 581 -35.50 -4.91 -5.88
C PHE A 581 -36.09 -4.88 -7.29
N THR A 582 -35.48 -4.07 -8.16
CA THR A 582 -35.75 -4.08 -9.62
C THR A 582 -34.73 -4.90 -10.39
N HIS A 583 -33.53 -5.06 -9.84
CA HIS A 583 -32.46 -5.82 -10.43
C HIS A 583 -31.53 -6.37 -9.36
N VAL A 584 -31.08 -7.63 -9.55
CA VAL A 584 -29.99 -8.25 -8.79
C VAL A 584 -29.15 -9.07 -9.74
N SER A 585 -27.85 -8.77 -9.78
CA SER A 585 -26.88 -9.61 -10.49
C SER A 585 -25.55 -9.62 -9.76
N ALA A 586 -24.71 -10.61 -10.03
CA ALA A 586 -23.34 -10.66 -9.54
C ALA A 586 -22.40 -11.25 -10.59
N ILE A 587 -21.14 -10.85 -10.58
CA ILE A 587 -20.09 -11.55 -11.29
C ILE A 587 -19.53 -12.63 -10.37
N VAL A 588 -19.42 -13.86 -10.87
CA VAL A 588 -18.85 -14.97 -10.13
C VAL A 588 -17.74 -15.61 -10.94
N TYR A 589 -16.78 -16.18 -10.24
CA TYR A 589 -15.60 -16.79 -10.85
C TYR A 589 -15.46 -18.23 -10.40
N HIS A 590 -15.22 -19.11 -11.34
CA HIS A 590 -15.03 -20.52 -11.11
C HIS A 590 -13.75 -21.02 -11.78
N TRP A 591 -12.91 -21.74 -11.03
CA TRP A 591 -11.66 -22.26 -11.56
C TRP A 591 -11.88 -23.25 -12.70
N SER A 592 -11.27 -22.99 -13.86
CA SER A 592 -11.52 -23.76 -15.09
C SER A 592 -11.13 -25.25 -14.98
N LYS A 593 -10.22 -25.59 -14.05
CA LYS A 593 -9.77 -26.98 -13.79
C LYS A 593 -10.52 -27.65 -12.64
N ALA A 594 -11.54 -27.03 -12.05
CA ALA A 594 -12.34 -27.66 -11.03
C ALA A 594 -13.12 -28.87 -11.61
N THR A 595 -13.21 -29.94 -10.86
CA THR A 595 -13.96 -31.13 -11.26
C THR A 595 -15.48 -30.94 -11.17
N GLU A 596 -15.93 -30.17 -10.20
CA GLU A 596 -17.33 -29.79 -10.02
C GLU A 596 -17.66 -28.59 -10.90
N GLN A 597 -18.65 -28.70 -11.77
CA GLN A 597 -19.07 -27.66 -12.73
C GLN A 597 -20.45 -27.07 -12.41
N ASP A 598 -21.19 -27.62 -11.42
CA ASP A 598 -22.48 -27.06 -11.00
C ASP A 598 -22.30 -25.84 -10.11
N LEU A 599 -22.36 -24.65 -10.71
CA LEU A 599 -22.16 -23.37 -10.03
C LEU A 599 -23.21 -23.11 -8.93
N ALA A 600 -24.43 -23.64 -9.03
CA ALA A 600 -25.47 -23.46 -8.04
C ALA A 600 -25.14 -24.12 -6.70
N ARG A 601 -24.19 -25.04 -6.68
CA ARG A 601 -23.67 -25.63 -5.42
C ARG A 601 -22.77 -24.68 -4.63
N PHE A 602 -22.14 -23.74 -5.31
CA PHE A 602 -21.19 -22.78 -4.71
C PHE A 602 -21.83 -21.43 -4.44
N PHE A 603 -22.64 -20.95 -5.38
CA PHE A 603 -23.25 -19.61 -5.32
C PHE A 603 -24.75 -19.76 -5.11
N GLN A 604 -25.26 -19.11 -4.09
CA GLN A 604 -26.67 -19.15 -3.74
C GLN A 604 -27.19 -17.73 -3.52
N LEU A 605 -28.44 -17.51 -3.94
CA LEU A 605 -29.22 -16.32 -3.65
C LEU A 605 -30.51 -16.76 -2.97
N GLU A 606 -30.88 -16.06 -1.94
CA GLU A 606 -32.12 -16.26 -1.22
C GLU A 606 -32.82 -14.91 -1.05
N GLU A 607 -34.14 -14.90 -1.06
CA GLU A 607 -34.97 -13.69 -0.88
C GLU A 607 -35.82 -13.76 0.39
N SER A 608 -36.09 -12.60 0.99
CA SER A 608 -36.90 -12.47 2.19
C SER A 608 -37.66 -11.15 2.22
N ALA A 609 -38.84 -11.15 2.80
CA ALA A 609 -39.62 -9.95 3.09
C ALA A 609 -39.30 -9.32 4.46
N ASP A 610 -38.78 -10.11 5.41
CA ASP A 610 -38.70 -9.76 6.84
C ASP A 610 -37.28 -9.90 7.43
N ASN A 611 -36.27 -10.27 6.61
CA ASN A 611 -34.89 -10.58 7.03
C ASN A 611 -34.75 -11.77 7.99
N VAL A 612 -35.78 -12.58 8.10
CA VAL A 612 -35.83 -13.77 8.98
C VAL A 612 -36.09 -15.03 8.17
N ASN A 613 -37.12 -15.02 7.37
CA ASN A 613 -37.58 -16.15 6.59
C ASN A 613 -37.05 -16.06 5.16
N TYR A 614 -35.98 -16.76 4.88
CA TYR A 614 -35.31 -16.80 3.57
C TYR A 614 -35.72 -18.00 2.76
N ARG A 615 -35.93 -17.81 1.46
CA ARG A 615 -36.18 -18.88 0.51
C ARG A 615 -35.23 -18.78 -0.68
N PRO A 616 -34.79 -19.93 -1.20
CA PRO A 616 -33.85 -19.99 -2.31
C PRO A 616 -34.48 -19.42 -3.59
N VAL A 617 -33.64 -18.67 -4.32
CA VAL A 617 -33.96 -18.15 -5.65
C VAL A 617 -33.16 -18.96 -6.66
N PRO A 618 -33.82 -19.60 -7.65
CA PRO A 618 -33.12 -20.26 -8.73
C PRO A 618 -32.24 -19.27 -9.50
N LEU A 619 -31.03 -19.71 -9.87
CA LEU A 619 -30.01 -18.86 -10.50
C LEU A 619 -29.76 -19.28 -11.95
N ARG A 620 -29.47 -18.29 -12.79
CA ARG A 620 -28.94 -18.46 -14.12
C ARG A 620 -27.49 -17.95 -14.12
N PHE A 621 -26.61 -18.71 -14.79
CA PHE A 621 -25.19 -18.36 -14.96
C PHE A 621 -24.88 -18.24 -16.46
N GLU A 622 -24.55 -17.03 -16.88
CA GLU A 622 -24.12 -16.73 -18.24
C GLU A 622 -22.61 -16.53 -18.26
N ARG A 623 -21.89 -17.33 -19.03
CA ARG A 623 -20.43 -17.21 -19.13
C ARG A 623 -20.06 -15.96 -19.90
N THR A 624 -19.28 -15.08 -19.28
CA THR A 624 -18.83 -13.79 -19.85
C THR A 624 -17.36 -13.84 -20.27
N ALA A 625 -16.53 -14.67 -19.63
CA ALA A 625 -15.14 -14.86 -20.04
C ALA A 625 -14.65 -16.28 -19.70
N ASP A 626 -13.66 -16.75 -20.45
CA ASP A 626 -13.03 -18.07 -20.31
C ASP A 626 -11.51 -17.90 -20.14
N THR A 627 -11.08 -17.76 -18.91
CA THR A 627 -9.68 -17.63 -18.50
C THR A 627 -9.34 -18.75 -17.52
N VAL A 628 -8.24 -18.63 -16.79
CA VAL A 628 -7.90 -19.53 -15.66
C VAL A 628 -9.05 -19.63 -14.67
N PHE A 629 -9.76 -18.54 -14.44
CA PHE A 629 -11.06 -18.50 -13.80
C PHE A 629 -12.12 -18.16 -14.86
N ARG A 630 -13.06 -19.06 -15.11
CA ARG A 630 -14.22 -18.76 -15.91
C ARG A 630 -15.08 -17.75 -15.19
N GLU A 631 -15.41 -16.67 -15.86
CA GLU A 631 -16.27 -15.61 -15.34
C GLU A 631 -17.69 -15.83 -15.80
N TYR A 632 -18.63 -15.67 -14.88
CA TYR A 632 -20.05 -15.78 -15.16
C TYR A 632 -20.81 -14.62 -14.57
N ARG A 633 -21.83 -14.14 -15.28
CA ARG A 633 -22.87 -13.30 -14.72
C ARG A 633 -23.93 -14.19 -14.09
N MET A 634 -24.11 -14.03 -12.80
CA MET A 634 -25.15 -14.71 -12.00
C MET A 634 -26.37 -13.79 -11.87
N THR A 635 -27.53 -14.28 -12.22
CA THR A 635 -28.82 -13.55 -12.09
C THR A 635 -29.90 -14.48 -11.57
N PRO A 636 -30.97 -13.97 -10.93
CA PRO A 636 -32.19 -14.75 -10.71
C PRO A 636 -32.73 -15.33 -12.01
N ALA A 637 -33.07 -16.59 -12.03
CA ALA A 637 -33.69 -17.26 -13.20
C ALA A 637 -35.14 -16.82 -13.41
N THR A 638 -35.79 -16.34 -12.35
CA THR A 638 -37.13 -15.74 -12.34
C THR A 638 -37.08 -14.42 -11.57
N PRO A 639 -37.96 -13.46 -11.85
CA PRO A 639 -38.05 -12.23 -11.08
C PRO A 639 -38.18 -12.51 -9.58
N LEU A 640 -37.55 -11.69 -8.76
CA LEU A 640 -37.80 -11.70 -7.31
C LEU A 640 -39.26 -11.34 -7.02
N ARG A 641 -39.74 -11.78 -5.89
CA ARG A 641 -41.13 -11.47 -5.49
C ARG A 641 -41.30 -9.98 -5.19
N ALA A 642 -42.46 -9.48 -5.44
CA ALA A 642 -42.80 -8.06 -5.22
C ALA A 642 -42.65 -7.61 -3.75
N ASP A 643 -42.79 -8.56 -2.80
CA ASP A 643 -42.63 -8.32 -1.36
C ASP A 643 -41.17 -8.50 -0.88
N THR A 644 -40.24 -8.84 -1.74
CA THR A 644 -38.81 -9.01 -1.36
C THR A 644 -38.22 -7.69 -0.88
N ARG A 645 -37.70 -7.67 0.34
CA ARG A 645 -37.01 -6.53 0.97
C ARG A 645 -35.55 -6.82 1.28
N TYR A 646 -35.19 -8.08 1.31
CA TYR A 646 -33.82 -8.54 1.59
C TYR A 646 -33.44 -9.66 0.64
N VAL A 647 -32.20 -9.61 0.18
CA VAL A 647 -31.56 -10.74 -0.50
C VAL A 647 -30.35 -11.20 0.29
N ARG A 648 -30.17 -12.51 0.38
CA ARG A 648 -29.01 -13.13 1.02
C ARG A 648 -28.20 -13.85 -0.03
N VAL A 649 -26.94 -13.44 -0.18
CA VAL A 649 -26.01 -14.05 -1.11
C VAL A 649 -25.02 -14.90 -0.34
N SER A 650 -24.77 -16.11 -0.82
CA SER A 650 -23.82 -17.02 -0.17
C SER A 650 -22.84 -17.58 -1.18
N LEU A 651 -21.56 -17.63 -0.78
CA LEU A 651 -20.50 -18.40 -1.41
C LEU A 651 -20.15 -19.57 -0.48
N LYS A 652 -20.26 -20.79 -0.98
CA LYS A 652 -20.01 -22.04 -0.23
C LYS A 652 -18.90 -22.87 -0.84
N THR A 653 -18.28 -23.73 -0.04
CA THR A 653 -17.28 -24.69 -0.50
C THR A 653 -17.85 -26.11 -0.48
N THR A 654 -17.32 -26.96 -1.35
CA THR A 654 -17.61 -28.40 -1.38
C THR A 654 -16.35 -29.20 -1.07
N LYS A 655 -16.52 -30.52 -0.83
CA LYS A 655 -15.39 -31.42 -0.57
C LYS A 655 -14.47 -31.63 -1.78
N THR A 656 -14.94 -31.31 -2.97
CA THR A 656 -14.32 -31.69 -4.25
C THR A 656 -13.56 -30.57 -4.92
N THR A 657 -13.69 -29.33 -4.43
CA THR A 657 -13.01 -28.13 -5.00
C THR A 657 -12.12 -27.46 -3.98
N PRO A 658 -10.95 -26.94 -4.39
CA PRO A 658 -10.14 -26.10 -3.53
C PRO A 658 -10.94 -24.89 -3.03
N LEU A 659 -10.67 -24.45 -1.82
CA LEU A 659 -11.37 -23.31 -1.17
C LEU A 659 -11.37 -22.04 -2.02
N TRP A 660 -10.27 -21.76 -2.68
CA TRP A 660 -10.07 -20.59 -3.53
C TRP A 660 -10.66 -20.70 -4.94
N ALA A 661 -11.15 -21.89 -5.33
CA ALA A 661 -11.61 -22.17 -6.70
C ALA A 661 -12.85 -21.39 -7.11
N ASN A 662 -13.64 -20.95 -6.13
CA ASN A 662 -14.86 -20.17 -6.35
C ASN A 662 -14.73 -18.81 -5.67
N GLN A 663 -15.12 -17.75 -6.38
CA GLN A 663 -14.99 -16.38 -5.90
C GLN A 663 -16.23 -15.59 -6.30
N LEU A 664 -16.72 -14.75 -5.39
CA LEU A 664 -17.80 -13.81 -5.65
C LEU A 664 -17.20 -12.44 -6.00
N GLY A 665 -17.52 -11.93 -7.16
CA GLY A 665 -17.14 -10.62 -7.66
C GLY A 665 -18.19 -9.53 -7.36
N PRO A 666 -18.14 -8.40 -8.07
CA PRO A 666 -19.07 -7.30 -7.87
C PRO A 666 -20.53 -7.73 -8.06
N MET A 667 -21.41 -7.13 -7.26
CA MET A 667 -22.87 -7.26 -7.40
C MET A 667 -23.45 -5.94 -7.90
N ASP A 668 -24.45 -6.02 -8.77
CA ASP A 668 -25.31 -4.89 -9.16
C ASP A 668 -26.72 -5.15 -8.57
N VAL A 669 -27.15 -4.21 -7.76
CA VAL A 669 -28.42 -4.30 -7.04
C VAL A 669 -29.14 -2.96 -7.18
N ARG A 670 -30.32 -2.98 -7.78
CA ARG A 670 -31.15 -1.78 -8.01
C ARG A 670 -32.57 -1.99 -7.51
#